data_cabb84d23055a5bff5e70a6154dc9b88
#
_entry.id   cabb84d23055a5bff5e70a6154dc9b88
#
_cell.length_a   1.000
_cell.length_b   1.000
_cell.length_c   1.000
_cell.angle_alpha   90.00
_cell.angle_beta   90.00
_cell.angle_gamma   90.00
#
_symmetry.space_group_name_H-M   'P 1'
#
loop_
_entity.id
_entity.type
_entity.pdbx_description
1 polymer ?
#
loop_
_entity_poly.entity_id
_entity_poly.type
_entity_poly.pdbx_seq_one_letter_code
_entity_poly.pdbx_strand_id
1 'polypeptide(L)'
;MAAGPFSAEPLRGTPCRGRRPLGAVSILVFGVNFLEISRIRNFCIIAHVDHGKSTLADRLLEKTGTVDSRAMRDQYLDLLELERERGITIKLVPVRMRYTAQDGEEYFLNLIDTPGHVDFGYEVSRSLAACEGALLLVDATQGVEAQTVANAYLAVDQNLEIVPAVNKIDLPSAQPERALKELEDVVGVDTSSALLVSAKDGTGVSALLEALVARIPPPQGDPDAPLQALIFDSVYDNYRGVICYVRVVNGSLRSGQQILFMATQCGDQVEEVGTFSPGMTPCTELGPGEVGYLITNIKTLEEAHVGDTVTDARGSAACPLPGYKRVKPVVFCGFYPVERENYPQLRDALEKLQLNDSAIEFIPETSTALGFGFRCGFLGLLHMDIAQERLHREFNVDLVATTPNVEYQIVLPGGTVLEAHRPSDFPGEGMIEEIREPYIKITAFLPTEFVGKVMQLCQDRRGIFVGMDYLTPERVRLLYDLPLAEFILDFHDKLKSVSRGFASLDYEHIGFRPGNLVKVDVLIGGDPVDAFSFICHADAAYYRGQAVTRKLKELIPRQLFEVPLQASIGKKVIVRQNIKPLRKDVLAKCYGGDITRKRKLLEKQKEGKRKMKLIGRVSVPQEAFLAFLKVGEDEEE
;
A
#
# COMPACT_ATOMS: atom_id res chain seq x y z
N MET A 1 -60.50 58.95 -12.56
CA MET A 1 -61.48 59.04 -11.48
C MET A 1 -60.74 58.64 -10.22
N ALA A 2 -60.17 59.57 -9.51
CA ALA A 2 -60.74 60.43 -8.49
C ALA A 2 -60.99 59.67 -7.19
N ALA A 3 -60.26 60.01 -6.21
CA ALA A 3 -60.47 60.38 -4.81
C ALA A 3 -59.35 59.79 -3.96
N GLY A 4 -58.51 60.45 -3.25
CA GLY A 4 -58.62 61.63 -2.40
C GLY A 4 -58.36 61.25 -0.95
N PRO A 5 -57.55 61.97 -0.19
CA PRO A 5 -56.92 61.49 1.06
C PRO A 5 -57.77 61.79 2.30
N PHE A 6 -57.60 61.03 3.37
CA PHE A 6 -58.05 61.36 4.71
C PHE A 6 -56.91 61.57 5.68
N SER A 7 -56.82 62.79 6.18
CA SER A 7 -56.07 63.25 7.34
C SER A 7 -56.79 62.91 8.64
N ALA A 8 -56.11 62.53 9.71
CA ALA A 8 -56.62 62.64 11.06
C ALA A 8 -55.53 62.97 12.05
N GLU A 9 -55.75 63.95 12.84
CA GLU A 9 -54.94 64.62 13.84
C GLU A 9 -54.70 63.78 15.16
N PRO A 10 -53.86 64.30 16.06
CA PRO A 10 -53.29 63.50 17.17
C PRO A 10 -54.10 63.66 18.46
N LEU A 11 -54.24 62.60 19.20
CA LEU A 11 -54.70 62.59 20.59
C LEU A 11 -53.55 62.63 21.57
N ARG A 12 -53.52 63.68 22.41
CA ARG A 12 -52.63 63.83 23.59
C ARG A 12 -53.13 62.93 24.72
N GLY A 13 -52.23 62.28 25.40
CA GLY A 13 -52.50 61.49 26.60
C GLY A 13 -51.30 61.24 27.50
N THR A 14 -51.14 62.06 28.49
CA THR A 14 -50.56 61.97 29.86
C THR A 14 -49.42 61.01 30.19
N PRO A 15 -48.43 61.39 31.01
CA PRO A 15 -47.21 60.67 31.33
C PRO A 15 -47.39 59.62 32.48
N CYS A 16 -47.01 58.43 32.28
CA CYS A 16 -46.84 57.42 33.31
C CYS A 16 -45.35 57.20 33.69
N ARG A 17 -45.17 57.24 34.98
CA ARG A 17 -43.93 57.09 35.79
C ARG A 17 -43.02 55.93 35.39
N GLY A 18 -41.75 56.23 35.42
CA GLY A 18 -40.53 55.50 35.74
C GLY A 18 -40.56 53.96 35.76
N ARG A 19 -39.89 53.37 34.77
CA ARG A 19 -39.28 52.07 34.92
C ARG A 19 -37.77 52.24 34.73
N ARG A 20 -37.01 51.68 35.71
CA ARG A 20 -35.55 51.60 35.67
C ARG A 20 -35.09 50.87 34.43
N PRO A 21 -33.95 51.23 33.81
CA PRO A 21 -33.40 50.47 32.71
C PRO A 21 -32.97 49.10 33.24
N LEU A 22 -33.57 48.04 32.68
CA LEU A 22 -33.07 46.68 32.78
C LEU A 22 -31.68 46.64 32.13
N GLY A 23 -30.75 46.08 32.91
CA GLY A 23 -29.34 45.96 32.52
C GLY A 23 -29.17 45.42 31.10
N ALA A 24 -28.23 46.02 30.39
CA ALA A 24 -27.69 45.49 29.15
C ALA A 24 -27.28 44.03 29.37
N VAL A 25 -28.04 43.12 28.78
CA VAL A 25 -27.57 41.74 28.59
C VAL A 25 -26.43 41.87 27.59
N SER A 26 -25.21 41.84 28.10
CA SER A 26 -24.03 41.58 27.28
C SER A 26 -24.26 40.22 26.60
N ILE A 27 -24.63 40.25 25.34
CA ILE A 27 -24.46 39.09 24.47
C ILE A 27 -22.96 38.88 24.43
N LEU A 28 -22.48 37.93 25.22
CA LEU A 28 -21.18 37.34 25.03
C LEU A 28 -21.23 36.72 23.61
N VAL A 29 -20.77 37.48 22.63
CA VAL A 29 -20.29 36.92 21.39
C VAL A 29 -19.14 36.01 21.82
N PHE A 30 -19.40 34.73 21.88
CA PHE A 30 -18.30 33.74 21.91
C PHE A 30 -17.49 34.04 20.65
N GLY A 31 -16.41 34.77 20.80
CA GLY A 31 -15.39 34.90 19.79
C GLY A 31 -14.96 33.48 19.41
N VAL A 32 -15.15 33.14 18.14
CA VAL A 32 -14.59 31.94 17.57
C VAL A 32 -13.08 32.13 17.72
N ASN A 33 -12.47 31.48 18.72
CA ASN A 33 -11.02 31.45 18.87
C ASN A 33 -10.50 30.56 17.75
N PHE A 34 -10.23 31.14 16.59
CA PHE A 34 -9.40 30.48 15.60
C PHE A 34 -8.07 30.12 16.28
N LEU A 35 -7.64 28.91 16.09
CA LEU A 35 -6.28 28.52 16.39
C LEU A 35 -5.34 29.47 15.63
N GLU A 36 -4.48 30.15 16.34
CA GLU A 36 -3.50 31.05 15.71
C GLU A 36 -2.58 30.22 14.81
N ILE A 37 -2.62 30.46 13.50
CA ILE A 37 -1.88 29.70 12.48
C ILE A 37 -0.39 29.62 12.84
N SER A 38 0.17 30.68 13.43
CA SER A 38 1.56 30.76 13.90
C SER A 38 1.93 29.64 14.91
N ARG A 39 0.94 29.06 15.59
CA ARG A 39 1.13 28.02 16.62
C ARG A 39 0.89 26.60 16.12
N ILE A 40 0.58 26.43 14.84
CA ILE A 40 0.38 25.11 14.23
C ILE A 40 1.70 24.61 13.63
N ARG A 41 2.02 23.32 13.83
CA ARG A 41 3.12 22.61 13.19
C ARG A 41 2.62 21.28 12.62
N ASN A 42 2.60 21.16 11.31
CA ASN A 42 2.23 19.92 10.64
C ASN A 42 3.51 19.21 10.19
N PHE A 43 3.69 17.99 10.64
CA PHE A 43 4.88 17.21 10.31
C PHE A 43 4.59 15.72 10.23
N CYS A 44 5.44 15.01 9.52
CA CYS A 44 5.46 13.55 9.48
C CYS A 44 6.81 13.01 9.95
N ILE A 45 6.87 11.72 10.27
CA ILE A 45 8.10 11.01 10.59
C ILE A 45 8.45 10.12 9.42
N ILE A 46 9.57 10.40 8.76
CA ILE A 46 10.12 9.57 7.70
C ILE A 46 11.32 8.78 8.23
N ALA A 47 11.28 7.48 8.00
CA ALA A 47 12.30 6.56 8.50
C ALA A 47 12.32 5.29 7.66
N HIS A 48 13.44 4.57 7.71
CA HIS A 48 13.46 3.18 7.24
C HIS A 48 12.67 2.27 8.20
N VAL A 49 12.23 1.12 7.72
CA VAL A 49 11.62 0.08 8.56
C VAL A 49 12.58 -0.28 9.69
N ASP A 50 12.07 -0.52 10.89
CA ASP A 50 12.82 -0.84 12.11
C ASP A 50 13.73 0.28 12.68
N HIS A 51 13.75 1.50 12.13
CA HIS A 51 14.48 2.62 12.72
C HIS A 51 13.82 3.21 13.99
N GLY A 52 12.63 2.71 14.35
CA GLY A 52 11.94 3.08 15.60
C GLY A 52 10.95 4.23 15.45
N LYS A 53 10.37 4.42 14.27
CA LYS A 53 9.36 5.43 13.94
C LYS A 53 8.15 5.37 14.91
N SER A 54 7.45 4.21 14.97
CA SER A 54 6.25 4.04 15.81
C SER A 54 6.58 4.18 17.30
N THR A 55 7.75 3.69 17.76
CA THR A 55 8.22 3.87 19.13
C THR A 55 8.45 5.35 19.46
N LEU A 56 9.00 6.13 18.51
CA LEU A 56 9.19 7.56 18.71
C LEU A 56 7.84 8.30 18.74
N ALA A 57 6.92 7.95 17.86
CA ALA A 57 5.56 8.50 17.88
C ALA A 57 4.88 8.27 19.24
N ASP A 58 5.00 7.07 19.81
CA ASP A 58 4.51 6.75 21.14
C ASP A 58 5.12 7.68 22.21
N ARG A 59 6.42 7.94 22.15
CA ARG A 59 7.07 8.86 23.11
C ARG A 59 6.61 10.31 22.96
N LEU A 60 6.34 10.76 21.73
CA LEU A 60 5.78 12.09 21.50
C LEU A 60 4.38 12.19 22.10
N LEU A 61 3.51 11.20 21.92
CA LEU A 61 2.17 11.14 22.51
C LEU A 61 2.20 11.15 24.04
N GLU A 62 3.11 10.38 24.63
CA GLU A 62 3.29 10.32 26.08
C GLU A 62 3.79 11.65 26.64
N LYS A 63 4.83 12.24 26.03
CA LYS A 63 5.44 13.50 26.51
C LYS A 63 4.51 14.70 26.39
N THR A 64 3.67 14.74 25.39
CA THR A 64 2.65 15.79 25.21
C THR A 64 1.38 15.54 26.03
N GLY A 65 1.27 14.38 26.71
CA GLY A 65 0.08 14.02 27.47
C GLY A 65 -1.17 13.82 26.61
N THR A 66 -1.00 13.59 25.31
CA THR A 66 -2.12 13.36 24.38
C THR A 66 -2.83 12.04 24.68
N VAL A 67 -2.08 11.05 25.16
CA VAL A 67 -2.58 9.75 25.63
C VAL A 67 -2.23 9.62 27.10
N ASP A 68 -3.22 9.24 27.93
CA ASP A 68 -2.99 8.96 29.34
C ASP A 68 -2.00 7.78 29.47
N SER A 69 -1.03 7.90 30.38
CA SER A 69 -0.02 6.87 30.61
C SER A 69 -0.59 5.49 30.93
N ARG A 70 -1.83 5.43 31.48
CA ARG A 70 -2.55 4.17 31.74
C ARG A 70 -3.18 3.55 30.51
N ALA A 71 -3.47 4.37 29.50
CA ALA A 71 -4.07 3.96 28.21
C ALA A 71 -2.99 3.71 27.14
N MET A 72 -1.75 4.11 27.42
CA MET A 72 -0.61 3.94 26.52
C MET A 72 -0.30 2.46 26.32
N ARG A 73 -0.09 2.08 25.08
CA ARG A 73 0.33 0.74 24.65
C ARG A 73 1.41 0.90 23.58
N ASP A 74 2.22 -0.12 23.40
CA ASP A 74 3.23 -0.13 22.35
C ASP A 74 2.58 -0.01 20.97
N GLN A 75 3.18 0.80 20.10
CA GLN A 75 2.70 1.08 18.73
C GLN A 75 1.24 1.57 18.74
N TYR A 76 1.00 2.62 19.52
CA TYR A 76 -0.36 3.13 19.76
C TYR A 76 -1.09 3.57 18.50
N LEU A 77 -0.36 4.16 17.53
CA LEU A 77 -0.90 4.62 16.25
C LEU A 77 -1.08 3.49 15.23
N ASP A 78 -0.43 2.35 15.42
CA ASP A 78 -0.63 1.18 14.56
C ASP A 78 -1.97 0.51 14.92
N LEU A 79 -3.03 0.89 14.20
CA LEU A 79 -4.42 0.52 14.53
C LEU A 79 -4.76 -0.91 14.14
N LEU A 80 -4.16 -1.42 13.04
CA LEU A 80 -4.38 -2.78 12.56
C LEU A 80 -3.54 -3.77 13.38
N GLU A 81 -4.11 -4.93 13.72
CA GLU A 81 -3.33 -6.02 14.33
C GLU A 81 -2.14 -6.43 13.47
N LEU A 82 -2.35 -6.43 12.17
CA LEU A 82 -1.35 -6.80 11.17
C LEU A 82 -0.13 -5.87 11.17
N GLU A 83 -0.33 -4.56 11.43
CA GLU A 83 0.77 -3.58 11.58
C GLU A 83 1.67 -3.96 12.74
N ARG A 84 1.07 -4.29 13.88
CA ARG A 84 1.81 -4.68 15.10
C ARG A 84 2.49 -6.03 14.98
N GLU A 85 1.85 -7.00 14.33
CA GLU A 85 2.44 -8.33 14.09
C GLU A 85 3.65 -8.25 13.16
N ARG A 86 3.58 -7.42 12.11
CA ARG A 86 4.65 -7.28 11.12
C ARG A 86 5.67 -6.19 11.46
N GLY A 87 5.38 -5.36 12.48
CA GLY A 87 6.23 -4.24 12.88
C GLY A 87 6.32 -3.11 11.85
N ILE A 88 5.32 -2.98 10.99
CA ILE A 88 5.28 -1.97 9.91
C ILE A 88 3.98 -1.18 9.99
N THR A 89 4.06 0.13 9.82
CA THR A 89 2.88 0.98 9.60
C THR A 89 2.39 0.76 8.17
N ILE A 90 1.11 0.43 8.01
CA ILE A 90 0.46 0.20 6.73
C ILE A 90 -0.35 1.43 6.33
N LYS A 91 -1.12 1.99 7.27
CA LYS A 91 -2.01 3.10 7.02
C LYS A 91 -1.56 4.37 7.74
N LEU A 92 -1.67 5.51 7.06
CA LEU A 92 -1.40 6.79 7.70
C LEU A 92 -2.43 7.11 8.78
N VAL A 93 -1.97 7.68 9.91
CA VAL A 93 -2.83 8.09 11.03
C VAL A 93 -2.44 9.49 11.46
N PRO A 94 -3.32 10.48 11.31
CA PRO A 94 -3.08 11.81 11.85
C PRO A 94 -3.40 11.87 13.34
N VAL A 95 -2.61 12.65 14.07
CA VAL A 95 -2.88 12.94 15.49
C VAL A 95 -2.48 14.36 15.84
N ARG A 96 -3.34 15.06 16.57
CA ARG A 96 -3.09 16.40 17.10
C ARG A 96 -2.62 16.30 18.54
N MET A 97 -1.44 16.83 18.82
CA MET A 97 -0.84 16.94 20.15
C MET A 97 -0.82 18.41 20.58
N ARG A 98 -1.02 18.66 21.88
CA ARG A 98 -0.82 19.99 22.49
C ARG A 98 0.50 19.97 23.23
N TYR A 99 1.32 20.98 22.97
CA TYR A 99 2.61 21.09 23.60
C TYR A 99 2.88 22.51 24.07
N THR A 100 3.20 22.67 25.36
CA THR A 100 3.65 23.93 25.91
C THR A 100 5.17 23.99 25.81
N ALA A 101 5.68 24.86 24.92
CA ALA A 101 7.11 25.01 24.68
C ALA A 101 7.81 25.81 25.79
N GLN A 102 9.14 25.87 25.74
CA GLN A 102 9.95 26.60 26.72
C GLN A 102 9.70 28.12 26.73
N ASP A 103 9.17 28.67 25.64
CA ASP A 103 8.71 30.06 25.54
C ASP A 103 7.44 30.34 26.37
N GLY A 104 6.80 29.31 26.90
CA GLY A 104 5.56 29.37 27.67
C GLY A 104 4.29 29.41 26.81
N GLU A 105 4.41 29.34 25.48
CA GLU A 105 3.29 29.33 24.55
C GLU A 105 2.83 27.92 24.24
N GLU A 106 1.53 27.76 23.95
CA GLU A 106 0.93 26.48 23.57
C GLU A 106 0.96 26.32 22.05
N TYR A 107 1.52 25.21 21.59
CA TYR A 107 1.59 24.82 20.16
C TYR A 107 0.73 23.59 19.89
N PHE A 108 0.20 23.53 18.67
CA PHE A 108 -0.54 22.39 18.15
C PHE A 108 0.31 21.65 17.14
N LEU A 109 0.76 20.47 17.54
CA LEU A 109 1.62 19.62 16.74
C LEU A 109 0.74 18.57 16.07
N ASN A 110 0.53 18.67 14.76
CA ASN A 110 -0.18 17.67 13.99
C ASN A 110 0.85 16.70 13.40
N LEU A 111 0.95 15.51 13.98
CA LEU A 111 1.75 14.41 13.44
C LEU A 111 0.89 13.63 12.45
N ILE A 112 1.40 13.38 11.26
CA ILE A 112 0.84 12.42 10.30
C ILE A 112 1.80 11.24 10.28
N ASP A 113 1.42 10.13 10.92
CA ASP A 113 2.23 8.92 10.93
C ASP A 113 2.19 8.25 9.56
N THR A 114 3.37 7.92 8.99
CA THR A 114 3.53 7.49 7.61
C THR A 114 4.05 6.06 7.54
N PRO A 115 3.63 5.25 6.54
CA PRO A 115 4.30 3.98 6.25
C PRO A 115 5.79 4.17 5.98
N GLY A 116 6.59 3.13 6.29
CA GLY A 116 8.03 3.15 6.01
C GLY A 116 8.44 2.32 4.79
N HIS A 117 7.57 1.45 4.28
CA HIS A 117 7.89 0.49 3.23
C HIS A 117 7.68 1.08 1.82
N VAL A 118 8.51 0.66 0.86
CA VAL A 118 8.48 1.15 -0.53
C VAL A 118 7.13 0.94 -1.24
N ASP A 119 6.45 -0.18 -0.99
CA ASP A 119 5.13 -0.47 -1.56
C ASP A 119 4.07 0.56 -1.17
N PHE A 120 4.29 1.30 -0.07
CA PHE A 120 3.42 2.37 0.43
C PHE A 120 3.96 3.78 0.15
N GLY A 121 4.92 3.93 -0.77
CA GLY A 121 5.50 5.24 -1.13
C GLY A 121 4.47 6.28 -1.57
N TYR A 122 3.35 5.83 -2.08
CA TYR A 122 2.22 6.66 -2.43
C TYR A 122 1.54 7.31 -1.18
N GLU A 123 1.38 6.57 -0.08
CA GLU A 123 0.84 7.13 1.17
C GLU A 123 1.85 8.07 1.83
N VAL A 124 3.16 7.77 1.72
CA VAL A 124 4.21 8.68 2.14
C VAL A 124 4.11 10.01 1.39
N SER A 125 3.98 10.00 0.07
CA SER A 125 3.85 11.21 -0.75
C SER A 125 2.63 12.06 -0.36
N ARG A 126 1.50 11.42 -0.01
CA ARG A 126 0.28 12.12 0.46
C ARG A 126 0.50 12.77 1.82
N SER A 127 1.11 12.06 2.75
CA SER A 127 1.42 12.58 4.08
C SER A 127 2.36 13.77 4.02
N LEU A 128 3.41 13.68 3.19
CA LEU A 128 4.36 14.77 2.98
C LEU A 128 3.66 16.04 2.44
N ALA A 129 2.77 15.91 1.46
CA ALA A 129 2.05 17.04 0.91
C ALA A 129 1.06 17.71 1.88
N ALA A 130 0.70 17.04 2.98
CA ALA A 130 -0.12 17.61 4.04
C ALA A 130 0.69 18.27 5.18
N CYS A 131 2.02 18.30 5.08
CA CYS A 131 2.94 18.78 6.10
C CYS A 131 3.77 19.97 5.64
N GLU A 132 4.32 20.73 6.59
CA GLU A 132 5.36 21.76 6.40
C GLU A 132 6.74 21.24 6.76
N GLY A 133 6.84 20.16 7.52
CA GLY A 133 8.13 19.58 7.92
C GLY A 133 8.13 18.07 7.98
N ALA A 134 9.32 17.49 7.92
CA ALA A 134 9.55 16.07 8.05
C ALA A 134 10.65 15.80 9.09
N LEU A 135 10.36 14.96 10.06
CA LEU A 135 11.34 14.43 10.99
C LEU A 135 12.03 13.22 10.34
N LEU A 136 13.28 13.38 9.94
CA LEU A 136 14.09 12.32 9.34
C LEU A 136 14.81 11.53 10.42
N LEU A 137 14.34 10.30 10.66
CA LEU A 137 14.81 9.42 11.73
C LEU A 137 15.75 8.34 11.19
N VAL A 138 16.96 8.27 11.76
CA VAL A 138 17.97 7.28 11.38
C VAL A 138 18.41 6.49 12.62
N ASP A 139 18.58 5.17 12.48
CA ASP A 139 19.11 4.31 13.52
C ASP A 139 20.63 4.49 13.66
N ALA A 140 21.11 4.78 14.87
CA ALA A 140 22.54 4.94 15.17
C ALA A 140 23.39 3.68 14.91
N THR A 141 22.78 2.51 14.80
CA THR A 141 23.47 1.24 14.58
C THR A 141 23.54 0.86 13.10
N GLN A 142 22.50 1.19 12.33
CA GLN A 142 22.38 0.82 10.92
C GLN A 142 22.84 1.95 9.97
N GLY A 143 22.66 3.22 10.39
CA GLY A 143 22.96 4.38 9.56
C GLY A 143 21.89 4.65 8.49
N VAL A 144 22.30 5.30 7.40
CA VAL A 144 21.40 5.66 6.29
C VAL A 144 21.08 4.46 5.43
N GLU A 145 19.79 4.17 5.23
CA GLU A 145 19.27 3.07 4.44
C GLU A 145 18.54 3.57 3.16
N ALA A 146 18.19 2.67 2.24
CA ALA A 146 17.61 3.03 0.94
C ALA A 146 16.35 3.90 1.06
N GLN A 147 15.41 3.51 1.91
CA GLN A 147 14.16 4.24 2.13
C GLN A 147 14.40 5.59 2.82
N THR A 148 15.45 5.72 3.64
CA THR A 148 15.83 7.01 4.23
C THR A 148 16.13 8.03 3.14
N VAL A 149 16.92 7.63 2.15
CA VAL A 149 17.32 8.48 1.02
C VAL A 149 16.10 8.81 0.14
N ALA A 150 15.33 7.79 -0.26
CA ALA A 150 14.16 7.97 -1.11
C ALA A 150 13.12 8.91 -0.47
N ASN A 151 12.78 8.69 0.80
CA ASN A 151 11.81 9.52 1.52
C ASN A 151 12.34 10.95 1.77
N ALA A 152 13.64 11.12 2.01
CA ALA A 152 14.24 12.44 2.14
C ALA A 152 14.16 13.25 0.84
N TYR A 153 14.41 12.62 -0.31
CA TYR A 153 14.23 13.30 -1.60
C TYR A 153 12.77 13.67 -1.87
N LEU A 154 11.82 12.79 -1.53
CA LEU A 154 10.39 13.14 -1.63
C LEU A 154 10.03 14.34 -0.75
N ALA A 155 10.62 14.46 0.45
CA ALA A 155 10.41 15.61 1.32
C ALA A 155 11.02 16.90 0.73
N VAL A 156 12.21 16.81 0.14
CA VAL A 156 12.85 17.94 -0.56
C VAL A 156 12.03 18.39 -1.77
N ASP A 157 11.53 17.47 -2.57
CA ASP A 157 10.67 17.76 -3.74
C ASP A 157 9.37 18.48 -3.34
N GLN A 158 8.89 18.24 -2.12
CA GLN A 158 7.72 18.94 -1.54
C GLN A 158 8.11 20.25 -0.81
N ASN A 159 9.39 20.65 -0.81
CA ASN A 159 9.93 21.82 -0.10
C ASN A 159 9.68 21.78 1.41
N LEU A 160 9.71 20.62 2.03
CA LEU A 160 9.55 20.48 3.47
C LEU A 160 10.84 20.83 4.24
N GLU A 161 10.68 21.41 5.42
CA GLU A 161 11.80 21.55 6.37
C GLU A 161 12.13 20.17 6.96
N ILE A 162 13.39 19.73 6.79
CA ILE A 162 13.86 18.44 7.31
C ILE A 162 14.54 18.63 8.65
N VAL A 163 14.03 17.94 9.67
CA VAL A 163 14.64 17.89 11.01
C VAL A 163 15.33 16.53 11.17
N PRO A 164 16.67 16.43 11.11
CA PRO A 164 17.37 15.16 11.27
C PRO A 164 17.44 14.74 12.73
N ALA A 165 17.20 13.45 12.99
CA ALA A 165 17.36 12.83 14.31
C ALA A 165 17.98 11.43 14.19
N VAL A 166 18.90 11.12 15.09
CA VAL A 166 19.55 9.81 15.19
C VAL A 166 19.01 9.09 16.43
N ASN A 167 18.37 7.95 16.20
CA ASN A 167 17.69 7.15 17.22
C ASN A 167 18.54 5.97 17.70
N LYS A 168 18.07 5.32 18.76
CA LYS A 168 18.68 4.13 19.38
C LYS A 168 20.08 4.37 19.93
N ILE A 169 20.35 5.58 20.42
CA ILE A 169 21.65 5.92 21.05
C ILE A 169 21.92 5.16 22.34
N ASP A 170 20.91 4.52 22.92
CA ASP A 170 20.97 3.65 24.09
C ASP A 170 21.67 2.31 23.83
N LEU A 171 21.79 1.90 22.57
CA LEU A 171 22.39 0.61 22.23
C LEU A 171 23.93 0.66 22.31
N PRO A 172 24.58 -0.39 22.84
CA PRO A 172 26.06 -0.44 22.91
C PRO A 172 26.77 -0.39 21.55
N SER A 173 26.07 -0.78 20.48
CA SER A 173 26.57 -0.75 19.10
C SER A 173 26.29 0.57 18.37
N ALA A 174 25.66 1.54 19.04
CA ALA A 174 25.32 2.82 18.43
C ALA A 174 26.58 3.60 18.02
N GLN A 175 26.55 4.15 16.80
CA GLN A 175 27.59 4.99 16.23
C GLN A 175 26.97 6.30 15.70
N PRO A 176 26.55 7.22 16.58
CA PRO A 176 25.84 8.43 16.16
C PRO A 176 26.65 9.31 15.21
N GLU A 177 27.94 9.48 15.46
CA GLU A 177 28.83 10.31 14.61
C GLU A 177 28.92 9.78 13.18
N ARG A 178 28.96 8.44 13.02
CA ARG A 178 28.92 7.79 11.72
C ARG A 178 27.58 8.04 11.01
N ALA A 179 26.46 7.85 11.71
CA ALA A 179 25.13 8.07 11.15
C ALA A 179 24.91 9.54 10.72
N LEU A 180 25.41 10.50 11.50
CA LEU A 180 25.37 11.92 11.14
C LEU A 180 26.19 12.22 9.89
N LYS A 181 27.38 11.65 9.79
CA LYS A 181 28.23 11.81 8.60
C LYS A 181 27.59 11.19 7.36
N GLU A 182 26.98 10.01 7.49
CA GLU A 182 26.24 9.36 6.39
C GLU A 182 25.05 10.23 5.94
N LEU A 183 24.31 10.87 6.86
CA LEU A 183 23.22 11.79 6.54
C LEU A 183 23.73 13.00 5.72
N GLU A 184 24.88 13.57 6.09
CA GLU A 184 25.47 14.69 5.38
C GLU A 184 26.00 14.28 4.00
N ASP A 185 26.79 13.20 3.94
CA ASP A 185 27.46 12.74 2.72
C ASP A 185 26.48 12.14 1.68
N VAL A 186 25.42 11.43 2.13
CA VAL A 186 24.53 10.64 1.26
C VAL A 186 23.23 11.37 0.95
N VAL A 187 22.63 12.00 1.97
CA VAL A 187 21.34 12.69 1.83
C VAL A 187 21.53 14.19 1.55
N GLY A 188 22.64 14.76 2.02
CA GLY A 188 22.94 16.17 1.84
C GLY A 188 22.20 17.08 2.84
N VAL A 189 21.76 16.55 3.97
CA VAL A 189 21.06 17.30 5.02
C VAL A 189 22.08 17.87 6.01
N ASP A 190 21.90 19.14 6.42
CA ASP A 190 22.73 19.76 7.47
C ASP A 190 22.52 19.04 8.80
N THR A 191 23.57 18.40 9.29
CA THR A 191 23.58 17.64 10.54
C THR A 191 24.07 18.44 11.75
N SER A 192 24.48 19.71 11.57
CA SER A 192 24.97 20.55 12.66
C SER A 192 24.00 20.74 13.81
N SER A 193 22.70 20.63 13.52
CA SER A 193 21.58 20.74 14.47
C SER A 193 20.81 19.44 14.62
N ALA A 194 21.39 18.31 14.23
CA ALA A 194 20.76 16.99 14.36
C ALA A 194 20.59 16.60 15.84
N LEU A 195 19.52 15.88 16.13
CA LEU A 195 19.16 15.49 17.47
C LEU A 195 19.50 14.03 17.74
N LEU A 196 20.08 13.79 18.91
CA LEU A 196 20.36 12.42 19.37
C LEU A 196 19.26 11.98 20.33
N VAL A 197 18.56 10.90 19.98
CA VAL A 197 17.40 10.44 20.73
C VAL A 197 17.45 8.94 21.02
N SER A 198 16.82 8.54 22.10
CA SER A 198 16.39 7.15 22.33
C SER A 198 14.88 7.12 22.50
N ALA A 199 14.18 6.62 21.51
CA ALA A 199 12.73 6.44 21.59
C ALA A 199 12.36 5.43 22.70
N LYS A 200 13.24 4.49 23.04
CA LYS A 200 13.02 3.50 24.08
C LYS A 200 13.01 4.12 25.47
N ASP A 201 14.02 4.93 25.80
CA ASP A 201 14.19 5.51 27.14
C ASP A 201 13.56 6.90 27.27
N GLY A 202 13.21 7.55 26.15
CA GLY A 202 12.73 8.93 26.12
C GLY A 202 13.84 9.99 26.17
N THR A 203 15.12 9.58 26.09
CA THR A 203 16.26 10.50 26.04
C THR A 203 16.20 11.37 24.80
N GLY A 204 16.42 12.67 24.93
CA GLY A 204 16.44 13.63 23.82
C GLY A 204 15.06 14.03 23.26
N VAL A 205 13.97 13.36 23.64
CA VAL A 205 12.63 13.60 23.06
C VAL A 205 12.09 15.00 23.39
N SER A 206 12.38 15.54 24.59
CA SER A 206 11.97 16.91 24.93
C SER A 206 12.69 17.95 24.08
N ALA A 207 13.99 17.75 23.81
CA ALA A 207 14.75 18.62 22.91
C ALA A 207 14.24 18.50 21.46
N LEU A 208 13.80 17.30 21.07
CA LEU A 208 13.20 17.08 19.76
C LEU A 208 11.88 17.86 19.61
N LEU A 209 11.00 17.88 20.62
CA LEU A 209 9.76 18.66 20.58
C LEU A 209 10.03 20.16 20.44
N GLU A 210 11.04 20.71 21.16
CA GLU A 210 11.44 22.11 21.03
C GLU A 210 11.99 22.40 19.61
N ALA A 211 12.78 21.49 19.05
CA ALA A 211 13.31 21.65 17.71
C ALA A 211 12.21 21.61 16.64
N LEU A 212 11.21 20.76 16.80
CA LEU A 212 10.04 20.71 15.91
C LEU A 212 9.28 22.04 15.93
N VAL A 213 9.04 22.62 17.12
CA VAL A 213 8.41 23.94 17.27
C VAL A 213 9.22 25.05 16.63
N ALA A 214 10.55 25.04 16.84
CA ALA A 214 11.43 26.11 16.40
C ALA A 214 11.74 26.09 14.90
N ARG A 215 11.89 24.89 14.31
CA ARG A 215 12.38 24.73 12.94
C ARG A 215 11.27 24.57 11.91
N ILE A 216 10.22 23.82 12.23
CA ILE A 216 9.12 23.63 11.28
C ILE A 216 8.35 24.94 11.15
N PRO A 217 8.21 25.50 9.94
CA PRO A 217 7.46 26.73 9.75
C PRO A 217 5.98 26.51 10.02
N PRO A 218 5.25 27.55 10.46
CA PRO A 218 3.80 27.48 10.54
C PRO A 218 3.19 27.35 9.14
N PRO A 219 2.03 26.71 9.01
CA PRO A 219 1.32 26.66 7.75
C PRO A 219 0.96 28.05 7.27
N GLN A 220 0.84 28.21 5.95
CA GLN A 220 0.37 29.45 5.34
C GLN A 220 -1.09 29.28 4.94
N GLY A 221 -1.87 30.35 5.01
CA GLY A 221 -3.28 30.35 4.59
C GLY A 221 -3.98 31.64 4.97
N ASP A 222 -5.03 31.96 4.23
CA ASP A 222 -5.87 33.14 4.45
C ASP A 222 -7.25 32.70 4.95
N PRO A 223 -7.67 33.06 6.17
CA PRO A 223 -8.97 32.70 6.72
C PRO A 223 -10.14 33.37 6.00
N ASP A 224 -9.92 34.51 5.34
CA ASP A 224 -10.96 35.26 4.62
C ASP A 224 -11.07 34.85 3.14
N ALA A 225 -10.15 34.01 2.65
CA ALA A 225 -10.22 33.47 1.29
C ALA A 225 -11.31 32.40 1.14
N PRO A 226 -11.75 32.09 -0.10
CA PRO A 226 -12.61 30.94 -0.36
C PRO A 226 -12.02 29.64 0.17
N LEU A 227 -12.87 28.75 0.70
CA LEU A 227 -12.45 27.46 1.23
C LEU A 227 -11.67 26.66 0.19
N GLN A 228 -10.50 26.20 0.58
CA GLN A 228 -9.71 25.20 -0.11
C GLN A 228 -9.18 24.20 0.93
N ALA A 229 -9.71 22.99 0.93
CA ALA A 229 -9.22 21.91 1.77
C ALA A 229 -8.81 20.72 0.90
N LEU A 230 -7.59 20.21 1.14
CA LEU A 230 -7.03 19.06 0.42
C LEU A 230 -7.43 17.76 1.14
N ILE A 231 -8.02 16.82 0.41
CA ILE A 231 -8.25 15.46 0.90
C ILE A 231 -6.95 14.68 0.75
N PHE A 232 -6.29 14.35 1.85
CA PHE A 232 -5.03 13.58 1.80
C PHE A 232 -5.22 12.08 2.07
N ASP A 233 -6.33 11.68 2.70
CA ASP A 233 -6.75 10.28 2.83
C ASP A 233 -8.26 10.17 3.05
N SER A 234 -8.79 8.94 2.99
CA SER A 234 -10.19 8.66 3.29
C SER A 234 -10.35 7.27 3.90
N VAL A 235 -11.36 7.13 4.76
CA VAL A 235 -11.72 5.88 5.41
C VAL A 235 -13.22 5.68 5.28
N TYR A 236 -13.63 4.45 5.03
CA TYR A 236 -15.03 4.09 5.04
C TYR A 236 -15.42 3.48 6.39
N ASP A 237 -16.43 4.06 7.03
CA ASP A 237 -17.06 3.54 8.23
C ASP A 237 -18.48 3.05 7.90
N ASN A 238 -18.85 1.85 8.38
CA ASN A 238 -20.15 1.24 8.07
C ASN A 238 -21.36 2.06 8.59
N TYR A 239 -21.16 2.94 9.58
CA TYR A 239 -22.18 3.74 10.22
C TYR A 239 -22.16 5.21 9.75
N ARG A 240 -20.97 5.74 9.49
CA ARG A 240 -20.74 7.17 9.17
C ARG A 240 -20.52 7.44 7.68
N GLY A 241 -20.38 6.39 6.85
CA GLY A 241 -20.06 6.52 5.44
C GLY A 241 -18.60 6.88 5.19
N VAL A 242 -18.32 7.69 4.18
CA VAL A 242 -16.97 8.13 3.83
C VAL A 242 -16.53 9.26 4.76
N ILE A 243 -15.42 9.05 5.44
CA ILE A 243 -14.72 10.00 6.30
C ILE A 243 -13.50 10.48 5.53
N CYS A 244 -13.48 11.74 5.12
CA CYS A 244 -12.35 12.34 4.43
C CYS A 244 -11.40 12.97 5.44
N TYR A 245 -10.11 12.65 5.36
CA TYR A 245 -9.04 13.32 6.11
C TYR A 245 -8.61 14.53 5.30
N VAL A 246 -8.71 15.70 5.91
CA VAL A 246 -8.52 16.96 5.21
C VAL A 246 -7.48 17.84 5.88
N ARG A 247 -6.75 18.60 5.06
CA ARG A 247 -5.98 19.74 5.49
C ARG A 247 -6.59 21.00 4.88
N VAL A 248 -7.02 21.91 5.72
CA VAL A 248 -7.51 23.22 5.27
C VAL A 248 -6.32 24.11 4.90
N VAL A 249 -6.29 24.59 3.67
CA VAL A 249 -5.25 25.50 3.18
C VAL A 249 -5.71 26.94 3.28
N ASN A 250 -6.91 27.25 2.78
CA ASN A 250 -7.51 28.59 2.85
C ASN A 250 -8.96 28.50 3.30
N GLY A 251 -9.47 29.59 3.84
CA GLY A 251 -10.86 29.69 4.31
C GLY A 251 -11.10 28.84 5.56
N SER A 252 -12.34 28.45 5.78
CA SER A 252 -12.72 27.59 6.91
C SER A 252 -13.77 26.58 6.52
N LEU A 253 -13.72 25.40 7.15
CA LEU A 253 -14.64 24.29 6.97
C LEU A 253 -15.49 24.10 8.23
N ARG A 254 -16.83 24.13 8.08
CA ARG A 254 -17.78 24.11 9.21
C ARG A 254 -18.84 23.02 9.04
N SER A 255 -19.33 22.50 10.15
CA SER A 255 -20.51 21.64 10.14
C SER A 255 -21.73 22.41 9.58
N GLY A 256 -22.54 21.76 8.75
CA GLY A 256 -23.70 22.34 8.07
C GLY A 256 -23.39 23.12 6.80
N GLN A 257 -22.12 23.33 6.43
CA GLN A 257 -21.72 24.07 5.23
C GLN A 257 -22.03 23.23 3.97
N GLN A 258 -22.45 23.93 2.89
CA GLN A 258 -22.60 23.31 1.57
C GLN A 258 -21.26 23.35 0.85
N ILE A 259 -20.72 22.21 0.53
CA ILE A 259 -19.41 22.07 -0.10
C ILE A 259 -19.51 21.47 -1.50
N LEU A 260 -18.43 21.62 -2.27
CA LEU A 260 -18.26 21.07 -3.60
C LEU A 260 -16.88 20.38 -3.67
N PHE A 261 -16.85 19.13 -4.12
CA PHE A 261 -15.64 18.41 -4.50
C PHE A 261 -15.25 18.84 -5.91
N MET A 262 -14.09 19.48 -6.07
CA MET A 262 -13.76 20.17 -7.32
C MET A 262 -13.47 19.23 -8.50
N ALA A 263 -12.92 18.05 -8.26
CA ALA A 263 -12.62 17.08 -9.32
C ALA A 263 -13.88 16.35 -9.80
N THR A 264 -14.72 15.92 -8.89
CA THR A 264 -15.93 15.15 -9.21
C THR A 264 -17.15 16.03 -9.51
N GLN A 265 -17.09 17.32 -9.17
CA GLN A 265 -18.21 18.27 -9.23
C GLN A 265 -19.42 17.81 -8.41
N CYS A 266 -19.20 16.95 -7.41
CA CYS A 266 -20.22 16.49 -6.49
C CYS A 266 -20.38 17.51 -5.35
N GLY A 267 -21.61 17.93 -5.08
CA GLY A 267 -21.92 18.83 -3.96
C GLY A 267 -22.62 18.09 -2.84
N ASP A 268 -22.24 18.36 -1.59
CA ASP A 268 -22.90 17.78 -0.43
C ASP A 268 -22.87 18.73 0.78
N GLN A 269 -23.59 18.38 1.83
CA GLN A 269 -23.60 19.10 3.09
C GLN A 269 -22.68 18.42 4.09
N VAL A 270 -21.83 19.20 4.75
CA VAL A 270 -20.98 18.74 5.84
C VAL A 270 -21.84 18.36 7.05
N GLU A 271 -21.82 17.10 7.44
CA GLU A 271 -22.49 16.64 8.65
C GLU A 271 -21.66 16.94 9.91
N GLU A 272 -20.40 16.55 9.89
CA GLU A 272 -19.50 16.71 11.01
C GLU A 272 -18.10 17.10 10.53
N VAL A 273 -17.43 17.96 11.28
CA VAL A 273 -15.99 18.23 11.17
C VAL A 273 -15.34 17.99 12.52
N GLY A 274 -14.06 17.62 12.51
CA GLY A 274 -13.34 17.38 13.75
C GLY A 274 -11.85 17.16 13.56
N THR A 275 -11.19 16.89 14.68
CA THR A 275 -9.74 16.67 14.77
C THR A 275 -9.45 15.30 15.38
N PHE A 276 -8.20 14.89 15.34
CA PHE A 276 -7.75 13.60 15.88
C PHE A 276 -6.94 13.83 17.17
N SER A 277 -7.47 13.45 18.37
CA SER A 277 -6.81 13.69 19.65
C SER A 277 -7.00 12.54 20.67
N PRO A 278 -6.36 11.38 20.54
CA PRO A 278 -5.94 10.66 19.33
C PRO A 278 -7.12 10.14 18.53
N GLY A 279 -8.28 9.93 19.14
CA GLY A 279 -9.53 9.55 18.47
C GLY A 279 -10.20 10.75 17.79
N MET A 280 -11.17 10.45 16.94
CA MET A 280 -11.98 11.48 16.28
C MET A 280 -12.74 12.32 17.31
N THR A 281 -12.46 13.60 17.34
CA THR A 281 -13.07 14.58 18.26
C THR A 281 -13.77 15.66 17.47
N PRO A 282 -15.11 15.72 17.50
CA PRO A 282 -15.87 16.74 16.78
C PRO A 282 -15.49 18.16 17.21
N CYS A 283 -15.46 19.07 16.25
CA CYS A 283 -15.29 20.49 16.48
C CYS A 283 -16.31 21.30 15.67
N THR A 284 -16.41 22.59 15.92
CA THR A 284 -17.35 23.46 15.20
C THR A 284 -16.82 23.88 13.84
N GLU A 285 -15.50 24.00 13.72
CA GLU A 285 -14.83 24.59 12.58
C GLU A 285 -13.37 24.14 12.51
N LEU A 286 -12.85 24.01 11.29
CA LEU A 286 -11.43 23.86 10.99
C LEU A 286 -10.99 25.09 10.19
N GLY A 287 -9.95 25.79 10.68
CA GLY A 287 -9.36 26.96 10.04
C GLY A 287 -8.14 26.61 9.16
N PRO A 288 -7.53 27.63 8.52
CA PRO A 288 -6.36 27.43 7.69
C PRO A 288 -5.19 26.80 8.47
N GLY A 289 -4.50 25.86 7.83
CA GLY A 289 -3.40 25.10 8.41
C GLY A 289 -3.82 23.92 9.30
N GLU A 290 -5.09 23.79 9.65
CA GLU A 290 -5.56 22.70 10.49
C GLU A 290 -5.72 21.40 9.71
N VAL A 291 -5.31 20.30 10.38
CA VAL A 291 -5.53 18.93 9.93
C VAL A 291 -6.69 18.35 10.74
N GLY A 292 -7.63 17.72 10.04
CA GLY A 292 -8.80 17.13 10.67
C GLY A 292 -9.55 16.19 9.72
N TYR A 293 -10.80 15.93 10.05
CA TYR A 293 -11.68 15.12 9.23
C TYR A 293 -12.99 15.84 8.90
N LEU A 294 -13.60 15.37 7.84
CA LEU A 294 -14.90 15.82 7.35
C LEU A 294 -15.77 14.59 7.06
N ILE A 295 -17.01 14.62 7.50
CA ILE A 295 -18.03 13.60 7.23
C ILE A 295 -19.15 14.26 6.44
N THR A 296 -19.58 13.59 5.38
CA THR A 296 -20.72 13.98 4.53
C THR A 296 -21.65 12.78 4.32
N ASN A 297 -22.74 12.96 3.57
CA ASN A 297 -23.63 11.85 3.20
C ASN A 297 -23.13 11.01 2.01
N ILE A 298 -21.91 11.27 1.53
CA ILE A 298 -21.30 10.52 0.43
C ILE A 298 -21.05 9.07 0.87
N LYS A 299 -21.44 8.14 0.01
CA LYS A 299 -21.34 6.70 0.27
C LYS A 299 -20.31 6.00 -0.59
N THR A 300 -19.80 6.66 -1.61
CA THR A 300 -18.84 6.11 -2.55
C THR A 300 -17.59 6.97 -2.67
N LEU A 301 -16.41 6.36 -2.76
CA LEU A 301 -15.16 7.10 -2.98
C LEU A 301 -15.05 7.69 -4.40
N GLU A 302 -15.88 7.25 -5.32
CA GLU A 302 -15.96 7.85 -6.66
C GLU A 302 -16.43 9.31 -6.63
N GLU A 303 -17.09 9.72 -5.54
CA GLU A 303 -17.58 11.07 -5.35
C GLU A 303 -16.60 11.95 -4.55
N ALA A 304 -15.71 11.33 -3.74
CA ALA A 304 -14.73 12.03 -2.91
C ALA A 304 -13.34 11.39 -3.04
N HIS A 305 -12.63 11.72 -4.12
CA HIS A 305 -11.31 11.18 -4.38
C HIS A 305 -10.24 11.75 -3.46
N VAL A 306 -9.29 10.91 -3.05
CA VAL A 306 -8.06 11.37 -2.39
C VAL A 306 -7.26 12.21 -3.38
N GLY A 307 -6.81 13.39 -2.94
CA GLY A 307 -6.17 14.40 -3.77
C GLY A 307 -7.14 15.42 -4.37
N ASP A 308 -8.45 15.28 -4.12
CA ASP A 308 -9.43 16.30 -4.52
C ASP A 308 -9.40 17.52 -3.57
N THR A 309 -9.90 18.63 -4.06
CA THR A 309 -10.06 19.87 -3.31
C THR A 309 -11.52 20.07 -2.93
N VAL A 310 -11.76 20.24 -1.65
CA VAL A 310 -13.06 20.64 -1.13
C VAL A 310 -13.15 22.17 -1.09
N THR A 311 -14.22 22.72 -1.64
CA THR A 311 -14.50 24.16 -1.65
C THR A 311 -15.94 24.47 -1.23
N ASP A 312 -16.26 25.75 -0.96
CA ASP A 312 -17.63 26.16 -0.68
C ASP A 312 -18.47 26.14 -1.96
N ALA A 313 -19.67 25.58 -1.92
CA ALA A 313 -20.54 25.47 -3.07
C ALA A 313 -21.07 26.85 -3.56
N ARG A 314 -21.11 27.87 -2.68
CA ARG A 314 -21.63 29.22 -2.98
C ARG A 314 -20.55 30.24 -3.33
N GLY A 315 -19.30 29.97 -2.93
CA GLY A 315 -18.16 30.86 -3.14
C GLY A 315 -16.92 30.03 -3.48
N SER A 316 -17.01 29.21 -4.51
CA SER A 316 -15.97 28.26 -4.90
C SER A 316 -14.64 28.96 -5.18
N ALA A 317 -13.54 28.32 -4.76
CA ALA A 317 -12.19 28.71 -5.12
C ALA A 317 -12.00 28.67 -6.65
N ALA A 318 -11.16 29.56 -7.16
CA ALA A 318 -10.94 29.69 -8.61
C ALA A 318 -10.20 28.49 -9.23
N CYS A 319 -9.35 27.82 -8.46
CA CYS A 319 -8.56 26.66 -8.92
C CYS A 319 -8.43 25.61 -7.81
N PRO A 320 -8.35 24.32 -8.18
CA PRO A 320 -8.07 23.27 -7.21
C PRO A 320 -6.61 23.36 -6.71
N LEU A 321 -6.36 22.78 -5.56
CA LEU A 321 -5.02 22.54 -5.05
C LEU A 321 -4.31 21.51 -5.94
N PRO A 322 -2.96 21.49 -5.96
CA PRO A 322 -2.24 20.41 -6.62
C PRO A 322 -2.66 19.05 -6.03
N GLY A 323 -3.29 18.24 -6.85
CA GLY A 323 -3.69 16.89 -6.46
C GLY A 323 -2.56 15.88 -6.57
N TYR A 324 -2.83 14.65 -6.15
CA TYR A 324 -1.87 13.56 -6.25
C TYR A 324 -1.92 12.89 -7.63
N LYS A 325 -0.76 12.43 -8.09
CA LYS A 325 -0.73 11.55 -9.27
C LYS A 325 -1.36 10.22 -8.91
N ARG A 326 -2.30 9.76 -9.73
CA ARG A 326 -2.87 8.41 -9.57
C ARG A 326 -1.77 7.38 -9.81
N VAL A 327 -1.53 6.53 -8.83
CA VAL A 327 -0.54 5.44 -8.94
C VAL A 327 -1.23 4.26 -9.61
N LYS A 328 -0.58 3.70 -10.62
CA LYS A 328 -1.07 2.49 -11.30
C LYS A 328 -0.57 1.24 -10.60
N PRO A 329 -1.41 0.21 -10.45
CA PRO A 329 -0.95 -1.08 -9.99
C PRO A 329 0.14 -1.65 -10.90
N VAL A 330 1.07 -2.38 -10.29
CA VAL A 330 2.21 -2.98 -11.00
C VAL A 330 2.26 -4.49 -10.86
N VAL A 331 1.60 -5.02 -9.83
CA VAL A 331 1.46 -6.45 -9.56
C VAL A 331 0.00 -6.85 -9.69
N PHE A 332 -0.28 -7.87 -10.48
CA PHE A 332 -1.62 -8.36 -10.71
C PHE A 332 -1.76 -9.81 -10.25
N CYS A 333 -2.83 -10.11 -9.53
CA CYS A 333 -3.13 -11.42 -9.01
C CYS A 333 -4.63 -11.71 -9.13
N GLY A 334 -5.00 -12.94 -9.43
CA GLY A 334 -6.39 -13.39 -9.41
C GLY A 334 -6.78 -13.86 -8.01
N PHE A 335 -7.84 -13.29 -7.44
CA PHE A 335 -8.43 -13.73 -6.17
C PHE A 335 -9.72 -14.49 -6.42
N TYR A 336 -9.77 -15.73 -5.97
CA TYR A 336 -10.92 -16.63 -6.15
C TYR A 336 -11.39 -17.15 -4.79
N PRO A 337 -12.70 -17.17 -4.53
CA PRO A 337 -13.19 -17.72 -3.27
C PRO A 337 -12.96 -19.25 -3.25
N VAL A 338 -12.60 -19.78 -2.09
CA VAL A 338 -12.44 -21.23 -1.88
C VAL A 338 -13.74 -21.96 -2.23
N GLU A 339 -14.86 -21.47 -1.75
CA GLU A 339 -16.20 -21.95 -2.07
C GLU A 339 -16.83 -21.02 -3.11
N ARG A 340 -17.26 -21.58 -4.24
CA ARG A 340 -17.82 -20.80 -5.36
C ARG A 340 -19.04 -19.96 -4.98
N GLU A 341 -19.77 -20.39 -3.96
CA GLU A 341 -20.95 -19.70 -3.44
C GLU A 341 -20.60 -18.38 -2.76
N ASN A 342 -19.36 -18.22 -2.29
CA ASN A 342 -18.86 -17.01 -1.62
C ASN A 342 -18.40 -15.90 -2.59
N TYR A 343 -18.60 -16.04 -3.90
CA TYR A 343 -18.26 -14.99 -4.87
C TYR A 343 -18.91 -13.63 -4.57
N PRO A 344 -20.21 -13.53 -4.20
CA PRO A 344 -20.80 -12.25 -3.82
C PRO A 344 -20.15 -11.65 -2.57
N GLN A 345 -19.80 -12.48 -1.58
CA GLN A 345 -19.14 -12.04 -0.35
C GLN A 345 -17.74 -11.49 -0.66
N LEU A 346 -16.97 -12.17 -1.53
CA LEU A 346 -15.66 -11.67 -1.96
C LEU A 346 -15.78 -10.33 -2.68
N ARG A 347 -16.79 -10.16 -3.54
CA ARG A 347 -17.05 -8.89 -4.21
C ARG A 347 -17.30 -7.76 -3.20
N ASP A 348 -18.24 -7.96 -2.27
CA ASP A 348 -18.57 -6.96 -1.25
C ASP A 348 -17.37 -6.62 -0.36
N ALA A 349 -16.53 -7.62 -0.06
CA ALA A 349 -15.31 -7.44 0.71
C ALA A 349 -14.27 -6.62 -0.05
N LEU A 350 -14.07 -6.89 -1.36
CA LEU A 350 -13.16 -6.13 -2.20
C LEU A 350 -13.63 -4.68 -2.39
N GLU A 351 -14.93 -4.45 -2.60
CA GLU A 351 -15.51 -3.11 -2.68
C GLU A 351 -15.24 -2.32 -1.38
N LYS A 352 -15.46 -2.93 -0.22
CA LYS A 352 -15.16 -2.31 1.09
C LYS A 352 -13.66 -2.09 1.32
N LEU A 353 -12.83 -3.04 0.90
CA LEU A 353 -11.38 -2.90 1.03
C LEU A 353 -10.86 -1.76 0.16
N GLN A 354 -11.36 -1.64 -1.08
CA GLN A 354 -11.02 -0.54 -2.00
C GLN A 354 -11.45 0.83 -1.45
N LEU A 355 -12.57 0.90 -0.70
CA LEU A 355 -12.98 2.12 0.00
C LEU A 355 -11.95 2.57 1.06
N ASN A 356 -11.19 1.66 1.62
CA ASN A 356 -10.15 1.94 2.61
C ASN A 356 -8.74 2.00 2.01
N ASP A 357 -8.57 1.52 0.77
CA ASP A 357 -7.30 1.44 0.06
C ASP A 357 -7.51 1.70 -1.43
N SER A 358 -7.44 2.97 -1.79
CA SER A 358 -7.70 3.44 -3.16
C SER A 358 -6.65 3.01 -4.19
N ALA A 359 -5.57 2.35 -3.76
CA ALA A 359 -4.54 1.82 -4.64
C ALA A 359 -4.91 0.42 -5.18
N ILE A 360 -5.89 -0.24 -4.58
CA ILE A 360 -6.39 -1.54 -5.05
C ILE A 360 -7.36 -1.32 -6.22
N GLU A 361 -7.05 -1.95 -7.34
CA GLU A 361 -7.96 -2.04 -8.48
C GLU A 361 -8.40 -3.49 -8.67
N PHE A 362 -9.68 -3.73 -8.95
CA PHE A 362 -10.16 -5.08 -9.23
C PHE A 362 -11.20 -5.09 -10.35
N ILE A 363 -11.17 -6.15 -11.14
CA ILE A 363 -12.14 -6.41 -12.21
C ILE A 363 -12.60 -7.86 -12.16
N PRO A 364 -13.87 -8.16 -12.48
CA PRO A 364 -14.37 -9.53 -12.55
C PRO A 364 -13.55 -10.37 -13.52
N GLU A 365 -13.23 -11.59 -13.11
CA GLU A 365 -12.49 -12.55 -13.91
C GLU A 365 -13.11 -13.95 -13.80
N THR A 366 -12.90 -14.77 -14.84
CA THR A 366 -13.35 -16.17 -14.84
C THR A 366 -12.20 -17.08 -15.23
N SER A 367 -11.88 -18.02 -14.36
CA SER A 367 -10.94 -19.10 -14.63
C SER A 367 -11.65 -20.40 -14.93
N THR A 368 -11.18 -21.17 -15.92
CA THR A 368 -11.72 -22.48 -16.24
C THR A 368 -11.55 -23.47 -15.09
N ALA A 369 -10.51 -23.32 -14.29
CA ALA A 369 -10.19 -24.18 -13.16
C ALA A 369 -10.86 -23.74 -11.86
N LEU A 370 -10.78 -22.43 -11.53
CA LEU A 370 -11.21 -21.88 -10.24
C LEU A 370 -12.63 -21.31 -10.25
N GLY A 371 -13.19 -21.00 -11.42
CA GLY A 371 -14.52 -20.42 -11.58
C GLY A 371 -14.51 -18.90 -11.59
N PHE A 372 -15.52 -18.27 -10.97
CA PHE A 372 -15.62 -16.81 -10.90
C PHE A 372 -14.75 -16.25 -9.78
N GLY A 373 -14.05 -15.16 -10.07
CA GLY A 373 -13.19 -14.44 -9.15
C GLY A 373 -12.95 -13.01 -9.61
N PHE A 374 -11.90 -12.40 -9.10
CA PHE A 374 -11.51 -11.05 -9.46
C PHE A 374 -10.02 -11.00 -9.76
N ARG A 375 -9.64 -10.29 -10.81
CA ARG A 375 -8.27 -9.87 -11.03
C ARG A 375 -8.04 -8.58 -10.27
N CYS A 376 -7.10 -8.62 -9.32
CA CYS A 376 -6.74 -7.50 -8.46
C CYS A 376 -5.37 -6.97 -8.86
N GLY A 377 -5.23 -5.66 -8.82
CA GLY A 377 -3.97 -4.95 -9.03
C GLY A 377 -3.48 -4.32 -7.74
N PHE A 378 -2.18 -4.42 -7.46
CA PHE A 378 -1.51 -3.98 -6.24
C PHE A 378 -0.24 -3.20 -6.56
N LEU A 379 0.23 -2.39 -5.60
CA LEU A 379 1.47 -1.61 -5.74
C LEU A 379 2.74 -2.46 -5.60
N GLY A 380 2.66 -3.58 -4.88
CA GLY A 380 3.76 -4.49 -4.67
C GLY A 380 3.28 -5.80 -4.03
N LEU A 381 4.22 -6.71 -3.72
CA LEU A 381 3.90 -7.99 -3.09
C LEU A 381 3.41 -7.86 -1.65
N LEU A 382 4.08 -7.03 -0.87
CA LEU A 382 3.68 -6.80 0.52
C LEU A 382 2.27 -6.21 0.59
N HIS A 383 1.94 -5.31 -0.35
CA HIS A 383 0.59 -4.75 -0.47
C HIS A 383 -0.44 -5.85 -0.81
N MET A 384 -0.10 -6.77 -1.73
CA MET A 384 -0.95 -7.91 -2.08
C MET A 384 -1.19 -8.83 -0.87
N ASP A 385 -0.13 -9.19 -0.14
CA ASP A 385 -0.20 -10.06 1.04
C ASP A 385 -1.05 -9.45 2.15
N ILE A 386 -0.89 -8.14 2.38
CA ILE A 386 -1.69 -7.40 3.35
C ILE A 386 -3.16 -7.37 2.94
N ALA A 387 -3.45 -7.11 1.67
CA ALA A 387 -4.83 -7.13 1.16
C ALA A 387 -5.48 -8.51 1.32
N GLN A 388 -4.75 -9.59 1.03
CA GLN A 388 -5.21 -10.97 1.24
C GLN A 388 -5.50 -11.26 2.70
N GLU A 389 -4.60 -10.89 3.59
CA GLU A 389 -4.74 -11.10 5.03
C GLU A 389 -5.90 -10.30 5.61
N ARG A 390 -6.09 -9.06 5.16
CA ARG A 390 -7.24 -8.21 5.54
C ARG A 390 -8.57 -8.81 5.08
N LEU A 391 -8.65 -9.32 3.84
CA LEU A 391 -9.84 -10.02 3.35
C LEU A 391 -10.19 -11.22 4.22
N HIS A 392 -9.20 -11.97 4.66
CA HIS A 392 -9.40 -13.09 5.56
C HIS A 392 -9.85 -12.64 6.97
N ARG A 393 -9.14 -11.70 7.61
CA ARG A 393 -9.39 -11.31 9.02
C ARG A 393 -10.58 -10.39 9.21
N GLU A 394 -10.70 -9.35 8.36
CA GLU A 394 -11.74 -8.32 8.52
C GLU A 394 -13.10 -8.76 7.94
N PHE A 395 -13.07 -9.54 6.85
CA PHE A 395 -14.29 -9.93 6.11
C PHE A 395 -14.59 -11.42 6.17
N ASN A 396 -13.73 -12.23 6.81
CA ASN A 396 -13.87 -13.68 6.92
C ASN A 396 -14.07 -14.38 5.55
N VAL A 397 -13.25 -13.97 4.57
CA VAL A 397 -13.26 -14.51 3.21
C VAL A 397 -12.00 -15.35 3.00
N ASP A 398 -12.20 -16.66 2.84
CA ASP A 398 -11.12 -17.57 2.44
C ASP A 398 -10.99 -17.54 0.92
N LEU A 399 -9.78 -17.24 0.45
CA LEU A 399 -9.50 -17.08 -0.97
C LEU A 399 -8.27 -17.87 -1.44
N VAL A 400 -8.27 -18.17 -2.73
CA VAL A 400 -7.13 -18.71 -3.47
C VAL A 400 -6.56 -17.58 -4.32
N ALA A 401 -5.31 -17.23 -4.07
CA ALA A 401 -4.58 -16.30 -4.93
C ALA A 401 -3.91 -17.07 -6.07
N THR A 402 -3.86 -16.50 -7.26
CA THR A 402 -3.03 -17.01 -8.36
C THR A 402 -1.61 -16.44 -8.25
N THR A 403 -0.69 -16.96 -9.06
CA THR A 403 0.68 -16.40 -9.13
C THR A 403 0.65 -14.93 -9.50
N PRO A 404 1.36 -14.07 -8.75
CA PRO A 404 1.50 -12.68 -9.14
C PRO A 404 2.12 -12.54 -10.53
N ASN A 405 1.55 -11.67 -11.34
CA ASN A 405 2.03 -11.34 -12.67
C ASN A 405 2.23 -9.83 -12.79
N VAL A 406 3.05 -9.45 -13.77
CA VAL A 406 3.24 -8.05 -14.17
C VAL A 406 2.45 -7.75 -15.43
N GLU A 407 2.28 -6.48 -15.74
CA GLU A 407 1.75 -6.03 -17.03
C GLU A 407 2.81 -6.21 -18.12
N TYR A 408 2.44 -6.81 -19.23
CA TYR A 408 3.26 -6.92 -20.43
C TYR A 408 2.66 -6.11 -21.57
N GLN A 409 3.49 -5.55 -22.41
CA GLN A 409 3.08 -4.89 -23.64
C GLN A 409 3.44 -5.77 -24.84
N ILE A 410 2.42 -6.13 -25.62
CA ILE A 410 2.58 -6.95 -26.82
C ILE A 410 2.39 -6.06 -28.04
N VAL A 411 3.45 -5.91 -28.83
CA VAL A 411 3.41 -5.17 -30.09
C VAL A 411 3.00 -6.13 -31.18
N LEU A 412 1.89 -5.79 -31.84
CA LEU A 412 1.38 -6.55 -32.98
C LEU A 412 1.97 -6.01 -34.31
N PRO A 413 2.00 -6.83 -35.37
CA PRO A 413 2.33 -6.36 -36.73
C PRO A 413 1.43 -5.17 -37.11
N GLY A 414 2.06 -4.02 -37.36
CA GLY A 414 1.36 -2.75 -37.62
C GLY A 414 1.44 -1.74 -36.48
N GLY A 415 2.19 -2.05 -35.40
CA GLY A 415 2.52 -1.11 -34.31
C GLY A 415 1.45 -0.94 -33.26
N THR A 416 0.37 -1.71 -33.29
CA THR A 416 -0.65 -1.71 -32.21
C THR A 416 -0.08 -2.38 -30.97
N VAL A 417 -0.16 -1.70 -29.83
CA VAL A 417 0.28 -2.21 -28.53
C VAL A 417 -0.95 -2.74 -27.76
N LEU A 418 -0.87 -4.00 -27.34
CA LEU A 418 -1.84 -4.63 -26.46
C LEU A 418 -1.23 -4.77 -25.06
N GLU A 419 -1.97 -4.40 -24.03
CA GLU A 419 -1.61 -4.66 -22.65
C GLU A 419 -2.09 -6.06 -22.27
N ALA A 420 -1.18 -6.90 -21.76
CA ALA A 420 -1.46 -8.26 -21.31
C ALA A 420 -1.07 -8.40 -19.84
N HIS A 421 -2.05 -8.74 -19.02
CA HIS A 421 -1.85 -8.91 -17.57
C HIS A 421 -1.84 -10.38 -17.15
N ARG A 422 -2.14 -11.29 -18.07
CA ARG A 422 -2.21 -12.75 -17.83
C ARG A 422 -1.77 -13.53 -19.05
N PRO A 423 -1.36 -14.79 -18.86
CA PRO A 423 -0.98 -15.66 -19.97
C PRO A 423 -2.08 -15.85 -21.02
N SER A 424 -3.36 -15.84 -20.61
CA SER A 424 -4.50 -16.00 -21.52
C SER A 424 -4.69 -14.82 -22.48
N ASP A 425 -4.20 -13.64 -22.16
CA ASP A 425 -4.32 -12.43 -22.99
C ASP A 425 -3.32 -12.43 -24.17
N PHE A 426 -2.36 -13.37 -24.16
CA PHE A 426 -1.38 -13.49 -25.25
C PHE A 426 -2.06 -13.97 -26.54
N PRO A 427 -1.91 -13.21 -27.63
CA PRO A 427 -2.39 -13.64 -28.95
C PRO A 427 -1.68 -14.89 -29.43
N GLY A 428 -2.24 -15.56 -30.44
CA GLY A 428 -1.65 -16.77 -31.00
C GLY A 428 -0.25 -16.55 -31.57
N GLU A 429 0.54 -17.62 -31.61
CA GLU A 429 1.88 -17.59 -32.24
C GLU A 429 1.80 -17.05 -33.68
N GLY A 430 2.71 -16.14 -34.03
CA GLY A 430 2.77 -15.50 -35.34
C GLY A 430 2.02 -14.16 -35.44
N MET A 431 1.27 -13.75 -34.43
CA MET A 431 0.65 -12.43 -34.33
C MET A 431 1.43 -11.46 -33.43
N ILE A 432 2.59 -11.83 -32.95
CA ILE A 432 3.41 -11.04 -32.06
C ILE A 432 4.67 -10.61 -32.77
N GLU A 433 4.93 -9.30 -32.83
CA GLU A 433 6.16 -8.72 -33.35
C GLU A 433 7.21 -8.58 -32.25
N GLU A 434 6.82 -8.03 -31.12
CA GLU A 434 7.69 -7.79 -29.97
C GLU A 434 6.90 -7.93 -28.66
N ILE A 435 7.53 -8.44 -27.62
CA ILE A 435 7.00 -8.44 -26.25
C ILE A 435 7.88 -7.54 -25.41
N ARG A 436 7.25 -6.61 -24.67
CA ARG A 436 7.94 -5.71 -23.73
C ARG A 436 7.53 -6.05 -22.31
N GLU A 437 8.52 -6.09 -21.43
CA GLU A 437 8.35 -6.30 -20.01
C GLU A 437 8.70 -5.04 -19.21
N PRO A 438 8.04 -4.79 -18.07
CA PRO A 438 8.36 -3.65 -17.21
C PRO A 438 9.72 -3.86 -16.55
N TYR A 439 10.50 -2.79 -16.50
CA TYR A 439 11.79 -2.73 -15.83
C TYR A 439 11.73 -1.78 -14.64
N ILE A 440 12.48 -2.12 -13.63
CA ILE A 440 12.72 -1.30 -12.45
C ILE A 440 14.20 -1.00 -12.31
N LYS A 441 14.54 0.17 -11.80
CA LYS A 441 15.87 0.49 -11.30
C LYS A 441 15.89 0.19 -9.81
N ILE A 442 16.74 -0.70 -9.38
CA ILE A 442 16.97 -0.97 -7.96
C ILE A 442 18.16 -0.16 -7.45
N THR A 443 18.03 0.35 -6.24
CA THR A 443 19.08 1.00 -5.46
C THR A 443 19.28 0.19 -4.19
N ALA A 444 20.38 -0.53 -4.10
CA ALA A 444 20.71 -1.35 -2.94
C ALA A 444 21.86 -0.73 -2.15
N PHE A 445 21.68 -0.60 -0.82
CA PHE A 445 22.71 -0.20 0.13
C PHE A 445 23.16 -1.42 0.91
N LEU A 446 24.44 -1.71 0.91
CA LEU A 446 24.98 -2.94 1.51
C LEU A 446 26.43 -2.76 1.95
N PRO A 447 26.89 -3.57 2.95
CA PRO A 447 28.30 -3.66 3.29
C PRO A 447 29.14 -4.19 2.13
N THR A 448 30.37 -3.70 2.01
CA THR A 448 31.32 -4.04 0.93
C THR A 448 31.55 -5.55 0.79
N GLU A 449 31.52 -6.30 1.90
CA GLU A 449 31.74 -7.75 1.92
C GLU A 449 30.67 -8.54 1.13
N PHE A 450 29.46 -8.00 0.96
CA PHE A 450 28.34 -8.67 0.26
C PHE A 450 28.21 -8.26 -1.20
N VAL A 451 28.96 -7.27 -1.69
CA VAL A 451 28.84 -6.73 -3.05
C VAL A 451 28.89 -7.82 -4.11
N GLY A 452 29.90 -8.70 -4.06
CA GLY A 452 30.05 -9.76 -5.05
C GLY A 452 28.85 -10.72 -5.12
N LYS A 453 28.30 -11.08 -3.96
CA LYS A 453 27.13 -11.99 -3.88
C LYS A 453 25.85 -11.32 -4.38
N VAL A 454 25.65 -10.04 -4.05
CA VAL A 454 24.47 -9.28 -4.50
C VAL A 454 24.56 -9.01 -6.00
N MET A 455 25.75 -8.68 -6.52
CA MET A 455 25.96 -8.56 -7.96
C MET A 455 25.63 -9.87 -8.71
N GLN A 456 26.05 -11.01 -8.17
CA GLN A 456 25.72 -12.32 -8.75
C GLN A 456 24.20 -12.54 -8.73
N LEU A 457 23.51 -12.26 -7.62
CA LEU A 457 22.06 -12.36 -7.52
C LEU A 457 21.35 -11.50 -8.58
N CYS A 458 21.80 -10.26 -8.77
CA CYS A 458 21.24 -9.37 -9.80
C CYS A 458 21.48 -9.93 -11.22
N GLN A 459 22.66 -10.47 -11.51
CA GLN A 459 22.99 -11.07 -12.80
C GLN A 459 22.16 -12.32 -13.08
N ASP A 460 21.97 -13.18 -12.09
CA ASP A 460 21.14 -14.39 -12.21
C ASP A 460 19.67 -14.04 -12.50
N ARG A 461 19.24 -12.82 -12.14
CA ARG A 461 17.91 -12.26 -12.41
C ARG A 461 17.87 -11.33 -13.62
N ARG A 462 18.77 -11.51 -14.59
CA ARG A 462 18.85 -10.71 -15.82
C ARG A 462 19.07 -9.21 -15.58
N GLY A 463 19.64 -8.85 -14.42
CA GLY A 463 19.90 -7.46 -14.06
C GLY A 463 21.03 -6.86 -14.89
N ILE A 464 20.82 -5.62 -15.31
CA ILE A 464 21.78 -4.81 -16.04
C ILE A 464 22.46 -3.86 -15.07
N PHE A 465 23.78 -3.98 -14.92
CA PHE A 465 24.56 -3.12 -14.04
C PHE A 465 24.52 -1.67 -14.54
N VAL A 466 24.16 -0.74 -13.67
CA VAL A 466 24.09 0.69 -13.95
C VAL A 466 25.27 1.43 -13.32
N GLY A 467 25.56 1.16 -12.04
CA GLY A 467 26.62 1.84 -11.32
C GLY A 467 26.86 1.30 -9.93
N MET A 468 27.98 1.69 -9.35
CA MET A 468 28.35 1.38 -7.98
C MET A 468 29.14 2.52 -7.38
N ASP A 469 28.70 3.03 -6.23
CA ASP A 469 29.32 4.12 -5.51
C ASP A 469 29.71 3.69 -4.10
N TYR A 470 30.93 3.98 -3.70
CA TYR A 470 31.38 3.79 -2.32
C TYR A 470 30.98 5.00 -1.49
N LEU A 471 30.00 4.83 -0.60
CA LEU A 471 29.56 5.87 0.32
C LEU A 471 30.57 6.04 1.47
N THR A 472 31.03 4.91 1.98
CA THR A 472 32.13 4.80 2.95
C THR A 472 33.03 3.62 2.53
N PRO A 473 34.21 3.45 3.11
CA PRO A 473 35.05 2.27 2.82
C PRO A 473 34.35 0.93 3.09
N GLU A 474 33.35 0.93 3.97
CA GLU A 474 32.64 -0.25 4.43
C GLU A 474 31.26 -0.42 3.78
N ARG A 475 30.73 0.61 3.06
CA ARG A 475 29.37 0.64 2.56
C ARG A 475 29.29 1.11 1.11
N VAL A 476 28.48 0.41 0.33
CA VAL A 476 28.33 0.62 -1.12
C VAL A 476 26.87 0.83 -1.48
N ARG A 477 26.62 1.76 -2.40
CA ARG A 477 25.38 1.91 -3.14
C ARG A 477 25.53 1.21 -4.47
N LEU A 478 24.67 0.24 -4.76
CA LEU A 478 24.67 -0.56 -5.97
C LEU A 478 23.40 -0.28 -6.79
N LEU A 479 23.57 0.02 -8.08
CA LEU A 479 22.49 0.37 -8.99
C LEU A 479 22.37 -0.68 -10.09
N TYR A 480 21.17 -1.24 -10.26
CA TYR A 480 20.84 -2.20 -11.33
C TYR A 480 19.49 -1.89 -11.94
N ASP A 481 19.35 -2.14 -13.24
CA ASP A 481 18.05 -2.23 -13.90
C ASP A 481 17.64 -3.71 -13.95
N LEU A 482 16.49 -4.06 -13.39
CA LEU A 482 15.97 -5.43 -13.38
C LEU A 482 14.59 -5.52 -14.04
N PRO A 483 14.27 -6.64 -14.70
CA PRO A 483 12.89 -6.93 -15.06
C PRO A 483 12.03 -7.11 -13.80
N LEU A 484 10.89 -6.43 -13.74
CA LEU A 484 10.01 -6.49 -12.58
C LEU A 484 9.53 -7.92 -12.28
N ALA A 485 9.29 -8.74 -13.32
CA ALA A 485 8.88 -10.13 -13.17
C ALA A 485 9.90 -11.01 -12.41
N GLU A 486 11.19 -10.69 -12.51
CA GLU A 486 12.27 -11.42 -11.79
C GLU A 486 12.47 -10.88 -10.37
N PHE A 487 12.00 -9.67 -10.11
CA PHE A 487 12.06 -9.03 -8.80
C PHE A 487 10.93 -9.51 -7.87
N ILE A 488 9.70 -9.62 -8.40
CA ILE A 488 8.50 -9.89 -7.61
C ILE A 488 8.54 -11.25 -6.89
N LEU A 489 9.14 -12.29 -7.45
CA LEU A 489 8.96 -13.64 -6.94
C LEU A 489 9.65 -13.89 -5.60
N ASP A 490 10.96 -13.65 -5.51
CA ASP A 490 11.77 -14.04 -4.34
C ASP A 490 13.05 -13.20 -4.17
N PHE A 491 13.19 -12.14 -4.96
CA PHE A 491 14.42 -11.34 -4.98
C PHE A 491 14.74 -10.70 -3.62
N HIS A 492 13.72 -10.16 -2.96
CA HIS A 492 13.88 -9.47 -1.68
C HIS A 492 14.36 -10.43 -0.57
N ASP A 493 13.79 -11.64 -0.51
CA ASP A 493 14.15 -12.63 0.49
C ASP A 493 15.55 -13.19 0.23
N LYS A 494 15.89 -13.43 -1.04
CA LYS A 494 17.25 -13.81 -1.43
C LYS A 494 18.27 -12.72 -1.15
N LEU A 495 17.92 -11.45 -1.38
CA LEU A 495 18.78 -10.32 -1.04
C LEU A 495 19.07 -10.28 0.47
N LYS A 496 18.04 -10.41 1.29
CA LYS A 496 18.20 -10.50 2.76
C LYS A 496 19.04 -11.69 3.18
N SER A 497 18.78 -12.87 2.62
CA SER A 497 19.54 -14.09 2.92
C SER A 497 21.02 -13.94 2.57
N VAL A 498 21.33 -13.51 1.34
CA VAL A 498 22.70 -13.35 0.83
C VAL A 498 23.48 -12.29 1.61
N SER A 499 22.81 -11.23 2.05
CA SER A 499 23.41 -10.13 2.81
C SER A 499 23.29 -10.30 4.33
N ARG A 500 22.74 -11.42 4.82
CA ARG A 500 22.46 -11.64 6.25
C ARG A 500 21.58 -10.56 6.89
N GLY A 501 20.68 -9.98 6.11
CA GLY A 501 19.80 -8.90 6.56
C GLY A 501 20.40 -7.49 6.51
N PHE A 502 21.66 -7.32 6.10
CA PHE A 502 22.33 -6.03 6.08
C PHE A 502 22.10 -5.19 4.81
N ALA A 503 21.50 -5.75 3.77
CA ALA A 503 21.19 -4.99 2.57
C ALA A 503 19.79 -4.39 2.67
N SER A 504 19.68 -3.08 2.41
CA SER A 504 18.42 -2.41 2.15
C SER A 504 18.24 -2.14 0.67
N LEU A 505 16.99 -2.06 0.24
CA LEU A 505 16.61 -1.95 -1.14
C LEU A 505 15.50 -0.91 -1.31
N ASP A 506 15.61 -0.15 -2.38
CA ASP A 506 14.54 0.68 -2.93
C ASP A 506 14.46 0.44 -4.44
N TYR A 507 13.29 0.71 -5.06
CA TYR A 507 13.12 0.53 -6.50
C TYR A 507 12.18 1.58 -7.11
N GLU A 508 12.44 1.91 -8.37
CA GLU A 508 11.61 2.81 -9.16
C GLU A 508 11.31 2.21 -10.54
N HIS A 509 10.12 2.47 -11.08
CA HIS A 509 9.76 2.05 -12.42
C HIS A 509 10.44 2.90 -13.49
N ILE A 510 11.11 2.25 -14.44
CA ILE A 510 11.82 2.92 -15.55
C ILE A 510 11.21 2.65 -16.92
N GLY A 511 9.99 2.08 -16.97
CA GLY A 511 9.26 1.81 -18.20
C GLY A 511 9.41 0.39 -18.73
N PHE A 512 9.09 0.20 -19.99
CA PHE A 512 9.07 -1.12 -20.65
C PHE A 512 10.27 -1.29 -21.58
N ARG A 513 10.82 -2.51 -21.59
CA ARG A 513 11.90 -2.89 -22.52
C ARG A 513 11.58 -4.20 -23.23
N PRO A 514 12.02 -4.37 -24.50
CA PRO A 514 11.82 -5.62 -25.23
C PRO A 514 12.55 -6.78 -24.54
N GLY A 515 11.88 -7.94 -24.46
CA GLY A 515 12.40 -9.16 -23.86
C GLY A 515 12.04 -10.40 -24.70
N ASN A 516 12.92 -11.41 -24.67
CA ASN A 516 12.64 -12.71 -25.28
C ASN A 516 11.75 -13.56 -24.36
N LEU A 517 10.48 -13.18 -24.28
CA LEU A 517 9.50 -13.79 -23.39
C LEU A 517 8.66 -14.82 -24.12
N VAL A 518 8.29 -15.86 -23.39
CA VAL A 518 7.41 -16.93 -23.88
C VAL A 518 6.31 -17.23 -22.87
N LYS A 519 5.15 -17.55 -23.38
CA LYS A 519 4.04 -18.11 -22.59
C LYS A 519 4.26 -19.61 -22.45
N VAL A 520 4.23 -20.09 -21.21
CA VAL A 520 4.28 -21.51 -20.88
C VAL A 520 2.91 -21.96 -20.37
N ASP A 521 2.27 -22.81 -21.13
CA ASP A 521 0.99 -23.43 -20.76
C ASP A 521 1.25 -24.73 -19.98
N VAL A 522 0.59 -24.88 -18.84
CA VAL A 522 0.65 -26.10 -18.02
C VAL A 522 -0.59 -26.94 -18.31
N LEU A 523 -0.37 -28.18 -18.74
CA LEU A 523 -1.44 -29.12 -19.07
C LEU A 523 -1.51 -30.25 -18.04
N ILE A 524 -2.70 -30.51 -17.52
CA ILE A 524 -2.99 -31.60 -16.60
C ILE A 524 -3.95 -32.57 -17.28
N GLY A 525 -3.51 -33.80 -17.52
CA GLY A 525 -4.32 -34.78 -18.23
C GLY A 525 -4.43 -34.54 -19.74
N GLY A 526 -3.82 -33.48 -20.26
CA GLY A 526 -3.91 -33.01 -21.64
C GLY A 526 -4.70 -31.71 -21.78
N ASP A 527 -5.41 -31.28 -20.75
CA ASP A 527 -6.18 -30.04 -20.73
C ASP A 527 -5.32 -28.89 -20.16
N PRO A 528 -5.28 -27.73 -20.79
CA PRO A 528 -4.56 -26.56 -20.25
C PRO A 528 -5.28 -26.04 -19.01
N VAL A 529 -4.49 -25.69 -17.99
CA VAL A 529 -4.97 -25.07 -16.75
C VAL A 529 -4.36 -23.67 -16.65
N ASP A 530 -5.20 -22.69 -16.96
CA ASP A 530 -4.82 -21.27 -17.02
C ASP A 530 -4.22 -20.73 -15.71
N ALA A 531 -4.70 -21.19 -14.56
CA ALA A 531 -4.20 -20.79 -13.25
C ALA A 531 -2.74 -21.20 -12.98
N PHE A 532 -2.18 -22.16 -13.72
CA PHE A 532 -0.77 -22.60 -13.63
C PHE A 532 0.08 -22.15 -14.82
N SER A 533 -0.54 -21.53 -15.83
CA SER A 533 0.19 -20.98 -16.95
C SER A 533 0.93 -19.70 -16.54
N PHE A 534 2.12 -19.48 -17.07
CA PHE A 534 2.96 -18.33 -16.71
C PHE A 534 3.75 -17.80 -17.90
N ILE A 535 4.25 -16.58 -17.75
CA ILE A 535 5.12 -15.91 -18.72
C ILE A 535 6.52 -15.85 -18.11
N CYS A 536 7.52 -16.19 -18.88
CA CYS A 536 8.92 -16.10 -18.45
C CYS A 536 9.86 -15.91 -19.64
N HIS A 537 11.12 -15.61 -19.35
CA HIS A 537 12.16 -15.56 -20.36
C HIS A 537 12.36 -16.97 -20.99
N ALA A 538 12.61 -17.01 -22.30
CA ALA A 538 12.71 -18.26 -23.06
C ALA A 538 13.76 -19.24 -22.47
N ASP A 539 14.88 -18.72 -21.98
CA ASP A 539 15.95 -19.53 -21.40
C ASP A 539 15.54 -20.19 -20.05
N ALA A 540 14.66 -19.55 -19.28
CA ALA A 540 14.16 -20.05 -18.01
C ALA A 540 12.96 -21.00 -18.15
N ALA A 541 12.31 -21.03 -19.32
CA ALA A 541 11.05 -21.74 -19.54
C ALA A 541 11.11 -23.23 -19.22
N TYR A 542 12.21 -23.89 -19.57
CA TYR A 542 12.41 -25.32 -19.30
C TYR A 542 12.52 -25.59 -17.78
N TYR A 543 13.37 -24.86 -17.09
CA TYR A 543 13.64 -25.07 -15.66
C TYR A 543 12.41 -24.74 -14.81
N ARG A 544 11.75 -23.61 -15.06
CA ARG A 544 10.48 -23.25 -14.39
C ARG A 544 9.39 -24.26 -14.69
N GLY A 545 9.22 -24.69 -15.94
CA GLY A 545 8.27 -25.73 -16.31
C GLY A 545 8.54 -27.06 -15.62
N GLN A 546 9.83 -27.42 -15.41
CA GLN A 546 10.24 -28.62 -14.68
C GLN A 546 9.91 -28.51 -13.18
N ALA A 547 10.22 -27.40 -12.55
CA ALA A 547 9.93 -27.15 -11.13
C ALA A 547 8.42 -27.23 -10.86
N VAL A 548 7.61 -26.51 -11.66
CA VAL A 548 6.15 -26.52 -11.57
C VAL A 548 5.58 -27.94 -11.73
N THR A 549 5.98 -28.65 -12.78
CA THR A 549 5.44 -30.00 -13.02
C THR A 549 5.89 -31.01 -11.96
N ARG A 550 7.07 -30.82 -11.34
CA ARG A 550 7.55 -31.63 -10.21
C ARG A 550 6.67 -31.39 -8.98
N LYS A 551 6.46 -30.12 -8.60
CA LYS A 551 5.65 -29.77 -7.43
C LYS A 551 4.19 -30.24 -7.59
N LEU A 552 3.59 -30.05 -8.77
CA LEU A 552 2.24 -30.55 -9.07
C LEU A 552 2.14 -32.08 -8.98
N LYS A 553 3.20 -32.82 -9.37
CA LYS A 553 3.23 -34.27 -9.25
C LYS A 553 3.24 -34.76 -7.80
N GLU A 554 3.83 -34.02 -6.89
CA GLU A 554 3.86 -34.32 -5.46
C GLU A 554 2.50 -34.08 -4.81
N LEU A 555 1.81 -33.02 -5.20
CA LEU A 555 0.58 -32.54 -4.58
C LEU A 555 -0.68 -33.17 -5.15
N ILE A 556 -0.72 -33.45 -6.46
CA ILE A 556 -1.88 -34.07 -7.06
C ILE A 556 -1.96 -35.55 -6.69
N PRO A 557 -3.04 -36.02 -6.01
CA PRO A 557 -3.16 -37.39 -5.59
C PRO A 557 -3.27 -38.33 -6.80
N ARG A 558 -2.72 -39.56 -6.64
CA ARG A 558 -2.78 -40.59 -7.69
C ARG A 558 -4.24 -40.93 -8.00
N GLN A 559 -4.57 -40.88 -9.28
CA GLN A 559 -5.88 -41.25 -9.80
C GLN A 559 -5.90 -42.73 -10.24
N LEU A 560 -7.08 -43.23 -10.61
CA LEU A 560 -7.22 -44.60 -11.16
C LEU A 560 -6.63 -44.76 -12.57
N PHE A 561 -6.29 -43.65 -13.21
CA PHE A 561 -5.63 -43.57 -14.52
C PHE A 561 -4.35 -42.75 -14.43
N GLU A 562 -3.52 -42.84 -15.45
CA GLU A 562 -2.30 -42.07 -15.56
C GLU A 562 -2.60 -40.62 -15.90
N VAL A 563 -2.08 -39.67 -15.14
CA VAL A 563 -2.22 -38.24 -15.39
C VAL A 563 -0.90 -37.70 -15.90
N PRO A 564 -0.79 -37.33 -17.17
CA PRO A 564 0.38 -36.61 -17.68
C PRO A 564 0.30 -35.16 -17.23
N LEU A 565 1.40 -34.64 -16.71
CA LEU A 565 1.66 -33.23 -16.42
C LEU A 565 2.63 -32.75 -17.49
N GLN A 566 2.29 -31.67 -18.16
CA GLN A 566 3.13 -31.15 -19.26
C GLN A 566 3.24 -29.64 -19.15
N ALA A 567 4.42 -29.12 -19.47
CA ALA A 567 4.62 -27.70 -19.75
C ALA A 567 4.90 -27.56 -21.26
N SER A 568 4.23 -26.62 -21.92
CA SER A 568 4.35 -26.40 -23.36
C SER A 568 4.47 -24.94 -23.72
N ILE A 569 5.22 -24.64 -24.76
CA ILE A 569 5.25 -23.34 -25.44
C ILE A 569 4.47 -23.51 -26.75
N GLY A 570 3.31 -22.89 -26.84
CA GLY A 570 2.39 -23.15 -27.94
C GLY A 570 2.08 -24.64 -28.11
N LYS A 571 2.41 -25.21 -29.25
CA LYS A 571 2.20 -26.65 -29.53
C LYS A 571 3.36 -27.55 -29.08
N LYS A 572 4.50 -26.98 -28.69
CA LYS A 572 5.71 -27.74 -28.34
C LYS A 572 5.74 -28.04 -26.85
N VAL A 573 5.66 -29.31 -26.48
CA VAL A 573 5.85 -29.77 -25.09
C VAL A 573 7.34 -29.70 -24.76
N ILE A 574 7.71 -28.91 -23.75
CA ILE A 574 9.10 -28.73 -23.28
C ILE A 574 9.43 -29.64 -22.10
N VAL A 575 8.45 -29.90 -21.22
CA VAL A 575 8.60 -30.78 -20.05
C VAL A 575 7.41 -31.73 -19.97
N ARG A 576 7.66 -32.99 -19.59
CA ARG A 576 6.60 -33.96 -19.31
C ARG A 576 6.96 -34.81 -18.10
N GLN A 577 6.02 -34.89 -17.19
CA GLN A 577 6.03 -35.81 -16.06
C GLN A 577 4.72 -36.60 -16.02
N ASN A 578 4.72 -37.77 -15.35
CA ASN A 578 3.52 -38.58 -15.27
C ASN A 578 3.24 -38.98 -13.80
N ILE A 579 1.99 -38.81 -13.37
CA ILE A 579 1.50 -39.35 -12.10
C ILE A 579 1.04 -40.78 -12.38
N LYS A 580 1.72 -41.75 -11.76
CA LYS A 580 1.39 -43.18 -11.94
C LYS A 580 0.00 -43.48 -11.37
N PRO A 581 -0.82 -44.28 -12.07
CA PRO A 581 -2.15 -44.62 -11.59
C PRO A 581 -2.13 -45.52 -10.35
N LEU A 582 -3.17 -45.42 -9.53
CA LEU A 582 -3.44 -46.40 -8.48
C LEU A 582 -3.60 -47.77 -9.12
N ARG A 583 -2.87 -48.76 -8.65
CA ARG A 583 -2.96 -50.16 -9.11
C ARG A 583 -3.77 -50.96 -8.09
N LYS A 584 -4.92 -51.44 -8.49
CA LYS A 584 -5.62 -52.49 -7.76
C LYS A 584 -5.02 -53.82 -8.17
N ASP A 585 -4.58 -54.63 -7.23
CA ASP A 585 -4.07 -55.96 -7.52
C ASP A 585 -5.27 -56.87 -7.91
N VAL A 586 -5.55 -56.92 -9.22
CA VAL A 586 -6.60 -57.76 -9.77
C VAL A 586 -6.20 -59.21 -9.83
N LEU A 587 -4.93 -59.53 -9.56
CA LEU A 587 -4.38 -60.88 -9.58
C LEU A 587 -4.32 -61.53 -8.18
N ALA A 588 -4.57 -60.76 -7.11
CA ALA A 588 -4.53 -61.25 -5.72
C ALA A 588 -5.44 -62.45 -5.45
N LYS A 589 -6.53 -62.57 -6.19
CA LYS A 589 -7.47 -63.71 -6.07
C LYS A 589 -7.25 -64.84 -7.10
N CYS A 590 -6.16 -64.75 -7.91
CA CYS A 590 -5.84 -65.79 -8.90
C CYS A 590 -4.84 -66.77 -8.31
N TYR A 591 -5.31 -67.75 -7.54
CA TYR A 591 -4.55 -68.90 -7.11
C TYR A 591 -4.42 -69.89 -8.30
N GLY A 592 -3.19 -70.21 -8.70
CA GLY A 592 -2.88 -71.19 -9.75
C GLY A 592 -2.33 -70.58 -11.04
N GLY A 593 -1.67 -71.42 -11.85
CA GLY A 593 -0.84 -71.05 -12.99
C GLY A 593 -1.57 -70.65 -14.29
N ASP A 594 -2.85 -70.29 -14.24
CA ASP A 594 -3.62 -69.88 -15.46
C ASP A 594 -3.16 -68.51 -15.98
N ILE A 595 -2.17 -68.55 -16.85
CA ILE A 595 -1.56 -67.40 -17.49
C ILE A 595 -2.59 -66.64 -18.37
N THR A 596 -3.51 -67.38 -19.01
CA THR A 596 -4.51 -66.80 -19.92
C THR A 596 -5.52 -65.95 -19.16
N ARG A 597 -5.96 -66.43 -17.99
CA ARG A 597 -6.88 -65.68 -17.11
C ARG A 597 -6.21 -64.43 -16.52
N LYS A 598 -4.98 -64.55 -16.11
CA LYS A 598 -4.18 -63.40 -15.63
C LYS A 598 -4.06 -62.32 -16.70
N ARG A 599 -3.74 -62.71 -17.94
CA ARG A 599 -3.62 -61.83 -19.09
C ARG A 599 -4.94 -61.11 -19.42
N LYS A 600 -6.07 -61.84 -19.48
CA LYS A 600 -7.39 -61.24 -19.69
C LYS A 600 -7.81 -60.24 -18.60
N LEU A 601 -7.48 -60.51 -17.33
CA LEU A 601 -7.79 -59.59 -16.23
C LEU A 601 -6.95 -58.29 -16.33
N LEU A 602 -5.67 -58.41 -16.70
CA LEU A 602 -4.79 -57.27 -16.93
C LEU A 602 -5.24 -56.45 -18.15
N GLU A 603 -5.68 -57.08 -19.23
CA GLU A 603 -6.26 -56.41 -20.41
C GLU A 603 -7.54 -55.69 -20.10
N LYS A 604 -8.48 -56.33 -19.38
CA LYS A 604 -9.70 -55.64 -18.88
C LYS A 604 -9.39 -54.44 -17.98
N GLN A 605 -8.41 -54.55 -17.11
CA GLN A 605 -7.98 -53.44 -16.27
C GLN A 605 -7.39 -52.31 -17.11
N LYS A 606 -6.60 -52.61 -18.14
CA LYS A 606 -6.03 -51.65 -19.07
C LYS A 606 -7.12 -50.92 -19.88
N GLU A 607 -8.10 -51.66 -20.37
CA GLU A 607 -9.21 -51.10 -21.10
C GLU A 607 -10.12 -50.24 -20.20
N GLY A 608 -10.43 -50.68 -18.98
CA GLY A 608 -11.17 -49.92 -18.00
C GLY A 608 -10.48 -48.59 -17.65
N LYS A 609 -9.15 -48.59 -17.45
CA LYS A 609 -8.33 -47.38 -17.23
C LYS A 609 -8.35 -46.43 -18.43
N ARG A 610 -8.34 -47.00 -19.67
CA ARG A 610 -8.43 -46.20 -20.90
C ARG A 610 -9.79 -45.49 -21.02
N LYS A 611 -10.89 -46.18 -20.68
CA LYS A 611 -12.22 -45.57 -20.64
C LYS A 611 -12.36 -44.52 -19.55
N MET A 612 -11.82 -44.77 -18.35
CA MET A 612 -11.80 -43.78 -17.26
C MET A 612 -10.99 -42.54 -17.61
N LYS A 613 -9.89 -42.68 -18.35
CA LYS A 613 -9.09 -41.55 -18.84
C LYS A 613 -9.85 -40.62 -19.81
N LEU A 614 -10.77 -41.18 -20.59
CA LEU A 614 -11.61 -40.43 -21.54
C LEU A 614 -12.76 -39.67 -20.88
N ILE A 615 -13.18 -40.04 -19.66
CA ILE A 615 -14.35 -39.51 -18.98
C ILE A 615 -13.98 -38.75 -17.71
N GLY A 616 -12.84 -39.08 -17.09
CA GLY A 616 -12.44 -38.55 -15.78
C GLY A 616 -11.76 -37.17 -15.89
N ARG A 617 -12.33 -36.18 -15.21
CA ARG A 617 -11.65 -34.91 -14.92
C ARG A 617 -10.68 -35.11 -13.75
N VAL A 618 -9.52 -34.52 -13.84
CA VAL A 618 -8.53 -34.54 -12.74
C VAL A 618 -8.94 -33.48 -11.71
N SER A 619 -9.20 -33.92 -10.49
CA SER A 619 -9.40 -32.98 -9.37
C SER A 619 -8.03 -32.49 -8.91
N VAL A 620 -7.81 -31.21 -8.97
CA VAL A 620 -6.61 -30.54 -8.45
C VAL A 620 -6.95 -30.04 -7.04
N PRO A 621 -6.23 -30.46 -6.00
CA PRO A 621 -6.46 -29.99 -4.65
C PRO A 621 -6.04 -28.52 -4.50
N GLN A 622 -6.63 -27.82 -3.55
CA GLN A 622 -6.37 -26.40 -3.30
C GLN A 622 -4.90 -26.15 -2.91
N GLU A 623 -4.31 -27.08 -2.16
CA GLU A 623 -2.90 -27.01 -1.74
C GLU A 623 -1.94 -26.95 -2.95
N ALA A 624 -2.37 -27.45 -4.11
CA ALA A 624 -1.55 -27.37 -5.33
C ALA A 624 -1.46 -25.93 -5.86
N PHE A 625 -2.50 -25.11 -5.70
CA PHE A 625 -2.48 -23.70 -6.08
C PHE A 625 -1.62 -22.87 -5.11
N LEU A 626 -1.76 -23.12 -3.80
CA LEU A 626 -0.95 -22.45 -2.79
C LEU A 626 0.54 -22.80 -2.90
N ALA A 627 0.86 -24.08 -3.16
CA ALA A 627 2.24 -24.51 -3.32
C ALA A 627 2.87 -24.07 -4.64
N PHE A 628 2.06 -23.79 -5.66
CA PHE A 628 2.55 -23.19 -6.90
C PHE A 628 3.11 -21.79 -6.69
N LEU A 629 2.54 -21.01 -5.77
CA LEU A 629 3.04 -19.69 -5.38
C LEU A 629 4.46 -19.77 -4.80
N LYS A 630 4.80 -20.88 -4.14
CA LYS A 630 6.10 -21.13 -3.48
C LYS A 630 7.14 -21.86 -4.33
N VAL A 631 6.89 -22.07 -5.62
CA VAL A 631 7.84 -22.80 -6.53
C VAL A 631 9.17 -22.06 -6.74
N GLY A 632 9.38 -20.87 -6.19
CA GLY A 632 10.68 -20.19 -6.17
C GLY A 632 11.47 -20.36 -4.87
N GLU A 633 10.83 -20.82 -3.79
CA GLU A 633 11.43 -20.88 -2.44
C GLU A 633 12.24 -22.17 -2.16
N ASP A 634 11.93 -23.28 -2.83
CA ASP A 634 12.42 -24.64 -2.49
C ASP A 634 13.64 -25.10 -3.34
N GLU A 635 14.35 -24.27 -4.09
CA GLU A 635 15.48 -24.72 -4.92
C GLU A 635 16.84 -24.77 -4.19
N GLU A 636 16.87 -24.55 -2.86
CA GLU A 636 18.10 -24.65 -2.05
C GLU A 636 17.92 -25.63 -0.87
N GLU A 637 17.75 -26.95 -1.15
CA GLU A 637 18.16 -28.08 -0.29
C GLU A 637 19.01 -29.08 -1.08
#